data_0ec6eb8c3defe30dfa69837afc0e30f6
#
_entry.id   0ec6eb8c3defe30dfa69837afc0e30f6
#
_cell.length_a   1.000
_cell.length_b   1.000
_cell.length_c   1.000
_cell.angle_alpha   90.00
_cell.angle_beta   90.00
_cell.angle_gamma   90.00
#
_symmetry.space_group_name_H-M   'P 1'
#
loop_
_entity.id
_entity.type
_entity.pdbx_description
1 polymer ?
#
loop_
_entity_poly.entity_id
_entity_poly.type
_entity_poly.pdbx_seq_one_letter_code
_entity_poly.pdbx_strand_id
1 'polypeptide(L)'
;MRHPVRAAIHERLRKLALGATFIVTAGLAGSPYAQCNFDVDLNGKIDAFTDGLLILRAGFGMTGTALTAGALGANATQTDPTAILNYINANKNTQYDLDGNGSFDPLTDGLMLLRYMFNLSGSAVTAGAIGGSPARGDWNGVLGFLLNGCGTGPTPPVRDAARLLTQATWGPKNSEILALAGSPAPQADNWVTQQFGLARTNHIDWIIARYALGPVSTSDTYESFWKQALAGNDQLRQRVAFALSQIMVVSGEKDNLGNPWLLSGYFDVLSRNAFGNFRTLLEEITKNPAMALYLDAMCNDKESATRVPNENYAREVLQLFSIGTVWLNADGTAMLDNQGLPIPTYDQTVIQGFAKVFTGWSYNGATWCAYPQTNNPWYDPVIAFNIHHSISSKTLLALTPNGANVVLPAQTSATANAQADLTAALDNIFNHPNTGPYIGKQLIKFLVTSNPTPGYVTRVAAKFADNGSGVRGDLQAVLRAVLTDTEARDPAIALGNSFGKLREPAIRFGNLMRTFNATAASGRYNFWTLGDPMYGVNQQPMDSPTVFNFFSFDFSPQGAVGAQNLLGPEFEVTTSTSIVAMSNNMKSAINTGWGSGADMMALDYAALASLAAIPNQIVDYLNLVMTNGAMSPTTYTQLANAIALIPQTGTKWQSDRWKLALWILFNSPEYSIQR
;
A
#
# COMPACT_ATOMS: atom_id res chain seq x y z
N MET A 1 -3.59 -19.31 41.06
CA MET A 1 -2.13 -19.60 41.17
C MET A 1 -1.49 -19.25 39.84
N ARG A 2 -0.73 -18.15 39.78
CA ARG A 2 -0.05 -17.70 38.54
C ARG A 2 1.23 -18.51 38.35
N HIS A 3 1.39 -19.15 37.22
CA HIS A 3 2.52 -20.02 36.90
C HIS A 3 3.85 -19.24 36.89
N PRO A 4 4.90 -19.67 37.58
CA PRO A 4 6.19 -18.95 37.69
C PRO A 4 6.97 -18.84 36.38
N VAL A 5 6.67 -19.66 35.39
CA VAL A 5 7.33 -19.64 34.07
C VAL A 5 7.00 -18.36 33.26
N ARG A 6 5.79 -17.78 33.41
CA ARG A 6 5.42 -16.52 32.72
C ARG A 6 6.19 -15.30 33.22
N ALA A 7 6.48 -15.27 34.53
CA ALA A 7 7.25 -14.18 35.14
C ALA A 7 8.72 -14.20 34.68
N ALA A 8 9.32 -15.38 34.55
CA ALA A 8 10.70 -15.53 34.10
C ALA A 8 10.94 -15.14 32.63
N ILE A 9 9.95 -15.41 31.76
CA ILE A 9 10.02 -15.01 30.34
C ILE A 9 9.86 -13.48 30.22
N HIS A 10 8.96 -12.86 30.97
CA HIS A 10 8.75 -11.42 30.98
C HIS A 10 9.97 -10.63 31.50
N GLU A 11 10.61 -11.15 32.55
CA GLU A 11 11.80 -10.51 33.11
C GLU A 11 13.04 -10.67 32.21
N ARG A 12 13.18 -11.81 31.53
CA ARG A 12 14.24 -12.00 30.51
C ARG A 12 14.03 -11.12 29.27
N LEU A 13 12.80 -10.94 28.80
CA LEU A 13 12.48 -10.03 27.68
C LEU A 13 12.73 -8.56 28.04
N ARG A 14 12.54 -8.17 29.32
CA ARG A 14 12.83 -6.82 29.78
C ARG A 14 14.34 -6.53 29.87
N LYS A 15 15.17 -7.54 30.10
CA LYS A 15 16.65 -7.44 30.08
C LYS A 15 17.23 -7.51 28.66
N LEU A 16 16.51 -8.06 27.69
CA LEU A 16 16.90 -8.11 26.27
C LEU A 16 16.75 -6.75 25.56
N ALA A 17 15.98 -5.82 26.11
CA ALA A 17 15.88 -4.44 25.62
C ALA A 17 17.13 -3.59 25.98
N LEU A 18 18.06 -4.12 26.76
CA LEU A 18 19.25 -3.42 27.25
C LEU A 18 20.50 -4.31 27.09
N GLY A 19 20.88 -4.58 25.82
CA GLY A 19 22.20 -5.10 25.45
C GLY A 19 22.44 -6.59 25.76
N ALA A 20 22.38 -7.45 24.73
CA ALA A 20 22.77 -8.86 24.86
C ALA A 20 23.61 -9.33 23.68
N THR A 21 24.75 -9.89 23.97
CA THR A 21 25.62 -10.66 23.08
C THR A 21 25.21 -12.13 23.13
N PHE A 22 25.01 -12.80 21.97
CA PHE A 22 24.57 -14.21 21.93
C PHE A 22 25.39 -15.09 20.98
N ILE A 23 25.52 -16.36 21.34
CA ILE A 23 26.27 -17.40 20.66
C ILE A 23 25.29 -18.42 20.06
N VAL A 24 25.54 -18.87 18.84
CA VAL A 24 24.75 -19.89 18.11
C VAL A 24 25.64 -20.96 17.52
N THR A 25 25.21 -22.24 17.62
CA THR A 25 25.76 -23.37 16.88
C THR A 25 24.76 -23.78 15.78
N ALA A 26 25.18 -23.87 14.54
CA ALA A 26 24.35 -24.17 13.38
C ALA A 26 24.73 -25.51 12.71
N GLY A 27 23.72 -26.20 12.22
CA GLY A 27 23.86 -27.31 11.27
C GLY A 27 23.21 -26.91 9.93
N LEU A 28 23.90 -27.13 8.83
CA LEU A 28 23.54 -26.68 7.50
C LEU A 28 22.62 -27.67 6.77
N ALA A 29 21.45 -27.21 6.35
CA ALA A 29 20.76 -27.73 5.16
C ALA A 29 20.25 -26.50 4.39
N GLY A 30 20.68 -26.34 3.13
CA GLY A 30 20.43 -25.16 2.33
C GLY A 30 18.94 -24.86 2.13
N SER A 31 18.55 -23.66 2.52
CA SER A 31 17.23 -23.07 2.22
C SER A 31 17.24 -22.49 0.80
N PRO A 32 16.13 -22.53 0.05
CA PRO A 32 16.04 -21.89 -1.26
C PRO A 32 16.09 -20.35 -1.21
N TYR A 33 16.28 -19.76 -0.03
CA TYR A 33 16.31 -18.32 0.22
C TYR A 33 17.52 -17.90 1.06
N ALA A 34 18.72 -18.27 0.65
CA ALA A 34 19.93 -18.07 1.45
C ALA A 34 20.37 -16.59 1.51
N GLN A 35 20.83 -16.17 2.67
CA GLN A 35 21.58 -14.93 2.91
C GLN A 35 22.98 -15.05 2.29
N CYS A 36 23.66 -13.92 2.00
CA CYS A 36 25.09 -13.96 1.63
C CYS A 36 25.89 -14.73 2.69
N ASN A 37 26.73 -15.66 2.23
CA ASN A 37 27.53 -16.51 3.14
C ASN A 37 28.79 -15.76 3.63
N PHE A 38 28.58 -14.69 4.39
CA PHE A 38 29.68 -13.88 4.93
C PHE A 38 30.18 -14.33 6.31
N ASP A 39 29.47 -15.20 7.00
CA ASP A 39 29.92 -15.82 8.27
C ASP A 39 30.89 -16.98 7.95
N VAL A 40 32.14 -16.64 7.81
CA VAL A 40 33.18 -17.56 7.30
C VAL A 40 33.77 -18.47 8.38
N ASP A 41 33.80 -17.98 9.61
CA ASP A 41 34.30 -18.75 10.78
C ASP A 41 33.16 -19.51 11.50
N LEU A 42 31.92 -19.40 10.98
CA LEU A 42 30.70 -20.06 11.47
C LEU A 42 30.46 -19.83 12.98
N ASN A 43 30.64 -18.59 13.42
CA ASN A 43 30.35 -18.20 14.81
C ASN A 43 28.92 -17.65 14.98
N GLY A 44 28.12 -17.58 13.90
CA GLY A 44 26.78 -17.05 13.85
C GLY A 44 26.71 -15.53 13.76
N LYS A 45 27.81 -14.84 13.47
CA LYS A 45 27.90 -13.38 13.29
C LYS A 45 28.67 -13.06 12.03
N ILE A 46 28.28 -12.00 11.38
CA ILE A 46 29.04 -11.39 10.29
C ILE A 46 29.77 -10.17 10.87
N ASP A 47 31.08 -10.21 10.92
CA ASP A 47 31.91 -9.15 11.53
C ASP A 47 33.05 -8.74 10.61
N ALA A 48 33.26 -7.42 10.46
CA ALA A 48 34.29 -6.87 9.61
C ALA A 48 35.72 -7.25 10.04
N PHE A 49 35.98 -7.39 11.36
CA PHE A 49 37.31 -7.71 11.89
C PHE A 49 37.63 -9.20 11.93
N THR A 50 36.63 -10.07 11.71
CA THR A 50 36.79 -11.50 11.61
C THR A 50 36.51 -11.97 10.20
N ASP A 51 35.28 -12.15 9.80
CA ASP A 51 34.88 -12.67 8.49
C ASP A 51 35.37 -11.79 7.33
N GLY A 52 35.16 -10.47 7.43
CA GLY A 52 35.63 -9.54 6.42
C GLY A 52 37.14 -9.59 6.23
N LEU A 53 37.89 -9.72 7.34
CA LEU A 53 39.35 -9.85 7.30
C LEU A 53 39.79 -11.20 6.73
N LEU A 54 39.12 -12.31 7.04
CA LEU A 54 39.36 -13.63 6.47
C LEU A 54 39.15 -13.63 4.94
N ILE A 55 38.04 -13.07 4.46
CA ILE A 55 37.71 -12.95 3.03
C ILE A 55 38.79 -12.10 2.34
N LEU A 56 39.13 -10.96 2.90
CA LEU A 56 40.13 -10.05 2.33
C LEU A 56 41.53 -10.71 2.24
N ARG A 57 41.99 -11.36 3.31
CA ARG A 57 43.28 -12.09 3.36
C ARG A 57 43.33 -13.24 2.36
N ALA A 58 42.26 -14.02 2.23
CA ALA A 58 42.16 -15.06 1.22
C ALA A 58 42.23 -14.49 -0.20
N GLY A 59 41.58 -13.31 -0.42
CA GLY A 59 41.68 -12.58 -1.69
C GLY A 59 43.12 -12.17 -2.05
N PHE A 60 43.93 -11.78 -1.04
CA PHE A 60 45.33 -11.51 -1.21
C PHE A 60 46.25 -12.77 -1.28
N GLY A 61 45.63 -13.96 -1.32
CA GLY A 61 46.36 -15.23 -1.42
C GLY A 61 46.99 -15.72 -0.13
N MET A 62 46.60 -15.19 1.04
CA MET A 62 47.08 -15.69 2.33
C MET A 62 46.49 -17.08 2.64
N THR A 63 47.32 -17.95 3.19
CA THR A 63 46.94 -19.34 3.53
C THR A 63 47.47 -19.74 4.89
N GLY A 64 47.05 -20.90 5.41
CA GLY A 64 47.52 -21.41 6.69
C GLY A 64 47.27 -20.44 7.86
N THR A 65 48.16 -20.38 8.82
CA THR A 65 48.02 -19.50 10.02
C THR A 65 48.04 -18.02 9.68
N ALA A 66 48.64 -17.61 8.54
CA ALA A 66 48.59 -16.21 8.10
C ALA A 66 47.16 -15.77 7.73
N LEU A 67 46.30 -16.69 7.28
CA LEU A 67 44.90 -16.42 7.00
C LEU A 67 44.11 -16.16 8.30
N THR A 68 44.29 -17.00 9.32
CA THR A 68 43.43 -17.04 10.51
C THR A 68 43.95 -16.30 11.74
N ALA A 69 45.25 -15.94 11.79
CA ALA A 69 45.85 -15.32 12.96
C ALA A 69 45.12 -14.00 13.36
N GLY A 70 44.48 -14.00 14.55
CA GLY A 70 43.73 -12.86 15.08
C GLY A 70 42.50 -12.45 14.28
N ALA A 71 41.99 -13.32 13.39
CA ALA A 71 40.83 -13.07 12.54
C ALA A 71 39.69 -14.08 12.80
N LEU A 72 39.74 -14.88 13.84
CA LEU A 72 38.64 -15.76 14.26
C LEU A 72 37.82 -15.09 15.33
N GLY A 73 36.51 -15.10 15.16
CA GLY A 73 35.58 -14.56 16.14
C GLY A 73 35.46 -15.44 17.38
N ALA A 74 34.91 -14.86 18.44
CA ALA A 74 34.58 -15.63 19.64
C ALA A 74 33.54 -16.72 19.28
N ASN A 75 33.80 -17.95 19.69
CA ASN A 75 32.99 -19.12 19.41
C ASN A 75 32.98 -19.59 17.96
N ALA A 76 34.01 -19.25 17.18
CA ALA A 76 34.18 -19.79 15.84
C ALA A 76 34.16 -21.34 15.88
N THR A 77 33.31 -21.92 15.05
CA THR A 77 33.22 -23.39 14.91
C THR A 77 34.05 -23.87 13.71
N GLN A 78 34.34 -23.01 12.76
CA GLN A 78 35.28 -23.26 11.67
C GLN A 78 36.58 -22.50 11.95
N THR A 79 37.59 -23.24 12.42
CA THR A 79 38.91 -22.68 12.82
C THR A 79 40.07 -23.19 11.96
N ASP A 80 39.86 -24.26 11.19
CA ASP A 80 40.88 -24.78 10.29
C ASP A 80 41.10 -23.84 9.10
N PRO A 81 42.33 -23.33 8.90
CA PRO A 81 42.64 -22.41 7.81
C PRO A 81 42.32 -22.99 6.43
N THR A 82 42.48 -24.31 6.23
CA THR A 82 42.22 -24.98 4.93
C THR A 82 40.70 -25.03 4.68
N ALA A 83 39.90 -25.35 5.67
CA ALA A 83 38.46 -25.37 5.55
C ALA A 83 37.90 -23.96 5.27
N ILE A 84 38.39 -22.94 5.98
CA ILE A 84 38.06 -21.53 5.75
C ILE A 84 38.44 -21.09 4.33
N LEU A 85 39.63 -21.39 3.87
CA LEU A 85 40.07 -21.05 2.51
C LEU A 85 39.23 -21.72 1.43
N ASN A 86 38.90 -23.00 1.61
CA ASN A 86 38.01 -23.73 0.71
C ASN A 86 36.63 -23.14 0.64
N TYR A 87 36.05 -22.74 1.82
CA TYR A 87 34.77 -22.08 1.87
C TYR A 87 34.77 -20.72 1.14
N ILE A 88 35.79 -19.89 1.36
CA ILE A 88 35.93 -18.60 0.67
C ILE A 88 36.09 -18.82 -0.85
N ASN A 89 36.93 -19.76 -1.26
CA ASN A 89 37.15 -20.04 -2.68
C ASN A 89 35.91 -20.55 -3.41
N ALA A 90 35.04 -21.30 -2.71
CA ALA A 90 33.76 -21.77 -3.27
C ALA A 90 32.78 -20.64 -3.54
N ASN A 91 32.89 -19.53 -2.81
CA ASN A 91 31.93 -18.41 -2.84
C ASN A 91 32.48 -17.15 -3.53
N LYS A 92 33.78 -17.02 -3.73
CA LYS A 92 34.43 -15.75 -4.09
C LYS A 92 33.90 -15.10 -5.37
N ASN A 93 33.71 -15.85 -6.45
CA ASN A 93 33.26 -15.31 -7.74
C ASN A 93 31.74 -15.37 -7.93
N THR A 94 31.01 -15.78 -6.91
CA THR A 94 29.54 -15.83 -6.93
C THR A 94 28.94 -14.88 -5.90
N GLN A 95 29.32 -15.03 -4.63
CA GLN A 95 28.73 -14.26 -3.53
C GLN A 95 29.55 -13.03 -3.12
N TYR A 96 30.87 -13.04 -3.36
CA TYR A 96 31.77 -11.95 -2.97
C TYR A 96 32.16 -11.04 -4.15
N ASP A 97 31.79 -11.36 -5.38
CA ASP A 97 31.87 -10.48 -6.54
C ASP A 97 30.71 -9.44 -6.47
N LEU A 98 30.96 -8.34 -5.74
CA LEU A 98 29.90 -7.36 -5.42
C LEU A 98 29.60 -6.46 -6.61
N ASP A 99 30.57 -6.12 -7.45
CA ASP A 99 30.34 -5.29 -8.62
C ASP A 99 29.90 -6.08 -9.87
N GLY A 100 29.96 -7.42 -9.81
CA GLY A 100 29.45 -8.30 -10.88
C GLY A 100 30.27 -8.30 -12.13
N ASN A 101 31.57 -8.07 -12.03
CA ASN A 101 32.47 -8.12 -13.17
C ASN A 101 32.95 -9.54 -13.53
N GLY A 102 32.54 -10.55 -12.74
CA GLY A 102 32.82 -11.98 -12.93
C GLY A 102 34.02 -12.49 -12.12
N SER A 103 34.68 -11.65 -11.32
CA SER A 103 35.83 -12.06 -10.51
C SER A 103 35.91 -11.26 -9.21
N PHE A 104 36.13 -11.95 -8.09
CA PHE A 104 36.38 -11.29 -6.81
C PHE A 104 37.78 -10.68 -6.79
N ASP A 105 37.87 -9.37 -6.57
CA ASP A 105 39.09 -8.61 -6.33
C ASP A 105 39.11 -8.03 -4.92
N PRO A 106 40.12 -8.29 -4.09
CA PRO A 106 40.18 -7.79 -2.72
C PRO A 106 40.25 -6.26 -2.61
N LEU A 107 40.72 -5.54 -3.65
CA LEU A 107 40.81 -4.08 -3.66
C LEU A 107 39.53 -3.39 -4.14
N THR A 108 38.62 -4.12 -4.79
CA THR A 108 37.32 -3.63 -5.20
C THR A 108 36.22 -4.29 -4.36
N ASP A 109 35.86 -5.52 -4.63
CA ASP A 109 34.80 -6.24 -3.94
C ASP A 109 35.07 -6.44 -2.45
N GLY A 110 36.31 -6.86 -2.11
CA GLY A 110 36.72 -7.03 -0.72
C GLY A 110 36.66 -5.73 0.08
N LEU A 111 37.01 -4.61 -0.54
CA LEU A 111 36.90 -3.30 0.07
C LEU A 111 35.43 -2.87 0.24
N MET A 112 34.58 -3.08 -0.75
CA MET A 112 33.14 -2.82 -0.65
C MET A 112 32.49 -3.67 0.44
N LEU A 113 32.82 -4.96 0.48
CA LEU A 113 32.35 -5.90 1.48
C LEU A 113 32.71 -5.46 2.90
N LEU A 114 33.98 -5.11 3.12
CA LEU A 114 34.46 -4.64 4.42
C LEU A 114 33.75 -3.35 4.85
N ARG A 115 33.60 -2.37 3.95
CA ARG A 115 32.88 -1.13 4.21
C ARG A 115 31.41 -1.41 4.56
N TYR A 116 30.76 -2.31 3.84
CA TYR A 116 29.38 -2.72 4.13
C TYR A 116 29.25 -3.38 5.50
N MET A 117 30.18 -4.28 5.89
CA MET A 117 30.22 -4.89 7.21
C MET A 117 30.45 -3.87 8.34
N PHE A 118 31.09 -2.71 8.05
CA PHE A 118 31.16 -1.56 8.96
C PHE A 118 29.89 -0.70 8.95
N ASN A 119 28.78 -1.19 8.39
CA ASN A 119 27.50 -0.46 8.27
C ASN A 119 27.59 0.85 7.47
N LEU A 120 28.54 0.98 6.55
CA LEU A 120 28.53 2.07 5.58
C LEU A 120 27.51 1.81 4.48
N SER A 121 27.06 2.87 3.81
CA SER A 121 26.08 2.81 2.73
C SER A 121 26.32 3.88 1.67
N GLY A 122 25.66 3.78 0.54
CA GLY A 122 25.79 4.75 -0.54
C GLY A 122 27.18 4.78 -1.15
N SER A 123 27.62 5.96 -1.58
CA SER A 123 28.95 6.19 -2.15
C SER A 123 30.08 5.88 -1.17
N ALA A 124 29.85 5.86 0.14
CA ALA A 124 30.84 5.48 1.13
C ALA A 124 31.27 4.00 0.98
N VAL A 125 30.44 3.14 0.40
CA VAL A 125 30.78 1.76 0.08
C VAL A 125 31.51 1.68 -1.28
N THR A 126 30.98 2.33 -2.31
CA THR A 126 31.40 2.11 -3.71
C THR A 126 32.47 3.04 -4.22
N ALA A 127 32.73 4.22 -3.58
CA ALA A 127 33.70 5.19 -4.06
C ALA A 127 35.12 4.61 -4.16
N GLY A 128 35.66 4.57 -5.40
CA GLY A 128 36.98 4.03 -5.69
C GLY A 128 37.12 2.51 -5.47
N ALA A 129 36.01 1.78 -5.40
CA ALA A 129 35.96 0.35 -5.15
C ALA A 129 35.13 -0.43 -6.19
N ILE A 130 34.78 0.19 -7.31
CA ILE A 130 34.14 -0.48 -8.45
C ILE A 130 35.22 -0.88 -9.44
N GLY A 131 35.26 -2.14 -9.84
CA GLY A 131 36.23 -2.70 -10.79
C GLY A 131 35.90 -2.39 -12.26
N GLY A 132 36.70 -2.91 -13.16
CA GLY A 132 36.48 -2.76 -14.61
C GLY A 132 35.31 -3.58 -15.12
N SER A 133 34.51 -3.01 -16.03
CA SER A 133 33.34 -3.68 -16.66
C SER A 133 32.29 -4.21 -15.65
N PRO A 134 31.88 -3.44 -14.66
CA PRO A 134 30.96 -3.90 -13.64
C PRO A 134 29.54 -4.09 -14.20
N ALA A 135 28.88 -5.19 -13.82
CA ALA A 135 27.43 -5.33 -14.02
C ALA A 135 26.64 -4.53 -12.98
N ARG A 136 27.26 -4.21 -11.84
CA ARG A 136 26.71 -3.43 -10.73
C ARG A 136 27.65 -2.25 -10.45
N GLY A 137 27.54 -1.19 -11.27
CA GLY A 137 28.45 -0.05 -11.29
C GLY A 137 28.19 1.03 -10.24
N ASP A 138 27.17 0.86 -9.40
CA ASP A 138 26.81 1.83 -8.35
C ASP A 138 26.29 1.13 -7.08
N TRP A 139 26.05 1.95 -6.04
CA TRP A 139 25.54 1.43 -4.77
C TRP A 139 24.19 0.70 -4.89
N ASN A 140 23.30 1.16 -5.76
CA ASN A 140 21.98 0.54 -5.88
C ASN A 140 22.08 -0.87 -6.47
N GLY A 141 22.94 -1.07 -7.45
CA GLY A 141 23.24 -2.38 -8.02
C GLY A 141 23.88 -3.31 -7.00
N VAL A 142 24.87 -2.83 -6.25
CA VAL A 142 25.54 -3.59 -5.16
C VAL A 142 24.57 -3.93 -4.05
N LEU A 143 23.79 -2.94 -3.59
CA LEU A 143 22.78 -3.15 -2.54
C LEU A 143 21.71 -4.14 -2.99
N GLY A 144 21.26 -4.05 -4.24
CA GLY A 144 20.31 -5.00 -4.81
C GLY A 144 20.82 -6.45 -4.79
N PHE A 145 22.09 -6.66 -5.07
CA PHE A 145 22.74 -7.97 -5.00
C PHE A 145 22.86 -8.48 -3.55
N LEU A 146 23.28 -7.64 -2.61
CA LEU A 146 23.36 -7.96 -1.19
C LEU A 146 22.00 -8.34 -0.60
N LEU A 147 20.97 -7.56 -0.89
CA LEU A 147 19.60 -7.81 -0.44
C LEU A 147 18.99 -9.05 -1.13
N ASN A 148 19.50 -9.46 -2.27
CA ASN A 148 19.13 -10.71 -2.96
C ASN A 148 19.97 -11.91 -2.47
N GLY A 149 20.53 -11.85 -1.28
CA GLY A 149 21.33 -12.93 -0.69
C GLY A 149 22.54 -13.29 -1.53
N CYS A 150 23.20 -12.32 -2.16
CA CYS A 150 24.33 -12.53 -3.05
C CYS A 150 24.03 -13.55 -4.19
N GLY A 151 22.85 -13.43 -4.77
CA GLY A 151 22.37 -14.31 -5.83
C GLY A 151 21.73 -15.63 -5.36
N THR A 152 21.61 -15.85 -4.06
CA THR A 152 20.99 -17.06 -3.49
C THR A 152 19.62 -16.81 -2.85
N GLY A 153 19.21 -15.53 -2.71
CA GLY A 153 17.88 -15.12 -2.22
C GLY A 153 16.75 -15.30 -3.25
N PRO A 154 15.55 -14.79 -2.96
CA PRO A 154 14.45 -14.81 -3.92
C PRO A 154 14.87 -14.16 -5.23
N THR A 155 14.65 -14.85 -6.36
CA THR A 155 15.03 -14.35 -7.68
C THR A 155 14.35 -13.01 -7.98
N PRO A 156 14.92 -12.14 -8.83
CA PRO A 156 14.30 -10.87 -9.21
C PRO A 156 12.83 -10.99 -9.62
N PRO A 157 12.40 -11.97 -10.44
CA PRO A 157 10.97 -12.17 -10.74
C PRO A 157 10.10 -12.46 -9.52
N VAL A 158 10.60 -13.23 -8.54
CA VAL A 158 9.85 -13.55 -7.30
C VAL A 158 9.67 -12.30 -6.45
N ARG A 159 10.69 -11.46 -6.33
CA ARG A 159 10.63 -10.21 -5.58
C ARG A 159 9.73 -9.18 -6.26
N ASP A 160 9.79 -9.07 -7.59
CA ASP A 160 8.91 -8.17 -8.33
C ASP A 160 7.44 -8.62 -8.26
N ALA A 161 7.18 -9.93 -8.34
CA ALA A 161 5.85 -10.49 -8.15
C ALA A 161 5.30 -10.18 -6.74
N ALA A 162 6.12 -10.36 -5.69
CA ALA A 162 5.73 -10.02 -4.32
C ALA A 162 5.42 -8.53 -4.17
N ARG A 163 6.23 -7.65 -4.77
CA ARG A 163 6.03 -6.19 -4.77
C ARG A 163 4.76 -5.81 -5.51
N LEU A 164 4.53 -6.31 -6.72
CA LEU A 164 3.31 -6.05 -7.47
C LEU A 164 2.07 -6.44 -6.66
N LEU A 165 2.04 -7.64 -6.11
CA LEU A 165 0.91 -8.12 -5.33
C LEU A 165 0.70 -7.32 -4.03
N THR A 166 1.77 -6.82 -3.41
CA THR A 166 1.67 -5.92 -2.27
C THR A 166 1.03 -4.57 -2.63
N GLN A 167 1.35 -4.03 -3.80
CA GLN A 167 0.80 -2.75 -4.29
C GLN A 167 -0.64 -2.89 -4.78
N ALA A 168 -0.96 -4.01 -5.41
CA ALA A 168 -2.16 -4.21 -6.21
C ALA A 168 -3.23 -5.10 -5.55
N THR A 169 -2.96 -5.67 -4.37
CA THR A 169 -3.89 -6.51 -3.62
C THR A 169 -3.97 -6.09 -2.14
N TRP A 170 -4.81 -6.77 -1.38
CA TRP A 170 -4.89 -6.60 0.08
C TRP A 170 -3.78 -7.35 0.84
N GLY A 171 -2.91 -8.06 0.15
CA GLY A 171 -1.76 -8.76 0.69
C GLY A 171 -1.39 -9.96 -0.18
N PRO A 172 -0.11 -10.19 -0.45
CA PRO A 172 0.33 -11.30 -1.28
C PRO A 172 0.21 -12.63 -0.52
N LYS A 173 -0.22 -13.67 -1.23
CA LYS A 173 -0.08 -15.05 -0.76
C LYS A 173 1.16 -15.67 -1.39
N ASN A 174 1.88 -16.54 -0.67
CA ASN A 174 3.07 -17.18 -1.21
C ASN A 174 2.81 -17.92 -2.52
N SER A 175 1.69 -18.64 -2.62
CA SER A 175 1.29 -19.34 -3.85
C SER A 175 1.06 -18.40 -5.03
N GLU A 176 0.48 -17.21 -4.79
CA GLU A 176 0.25 -16.20 -5.82
C GLU A 176 1.57 -15.58 -6.29
N ILE A 177 2.50 -15.31 -5.36
CA ILE A 177 3.85 -14.82 -5.68
C ILE A 177 4.57 -15.80 -6.63
N LEU A 178 4.60 -17.07 -6.25
CA LEU A 178 5.29 -18.10 -7.03
C LEU A 178 4.63 -18.35 -8.39
N ALA A 179 3.30 -18.37 -8.44
CA ALA A 179 2.55 -18.50 -9.69
C ALA A 179 2.84 -17.32 -10.65
N LEU A 180 2.83 -16.10 -10.13
CA LEU A 180 3.12 -14.90 -10.92
C LEU A 180 4.58 -14.88 -11.41
N ALA A 181 5.52 -15.17 -10.53
CA ALA A 181 6.94 -15.21 -10.89
C ALA A 181 7.27 -16.28 -11.95
N GLY A 182 6.55 -17.41 -11.94
CA GLY A 182 6.66 -18.48 -12.92
C GLY A 182 5.87 -18.26 -14.23
N SER A 183 5.09 -17.18 -14.33
CA SER A 183 4.31 -16.88 -15.52
C SER A 183 5.19 -16.29 -16.65
N PRO A 184 4.73 -16.36 -17.92
CA PRO A 184 5.45 -15.73 -19.03
C PRO A 184 5.65 -14.23 -18.85
N ALA A 185 6.78 -13.70 -19.29
CA ALA A 185 7.03 -12.26 -19.32
C ALA A 185 6.19 -11.56 -20.42
N PRO A 186 5.79 -10.29 -20.23
CA PRO A 186 5.98 -9.45 -19.02
C PRO A 186 4.97 -9.78 -17.90
N GLN A 187 5.46 -10.34 -16.80
CA GLN A 187 4.60 -10.90 -15.74
C GLN A 187 3.60 -9.87 -15.17
N ALA A 188 4.08 -8.67 -14.83
CA ALA A 188 3.25 -7.62 -14.26
C ALA A 188 2.11 -7.20 -15.21
N ASP A 189 2.40 -6.99 -16.48
CA ASP A 189 1.41 -6.57 -17.48
C ASP A 189 0.37 -7.66 -17.74
N ASN A 190 0.81 -8.91 -17.85
CA ASN A 190 -0.06 -10.06 -18.04
C ASN A 190 -1.00 -10.26 -16.83
N TRP A 191 -0.48 -10.12 -15.60
CA TRP A 191 -1.29 -10.21 -14.40
C TRP A 191 -2.34 -9.10 -14.32
N VAL A 192 -1.96 -7.84 -14.60
CA VAL A 192 -2.89 -6.71 -14.64
C VAL A 192 -4.00 -6.95 -15.67
N THR A 193 -3.63 -7.45 -16.86
CA THR A 193 -4.60 -7.80 -17.92
C THR A 193 -5.59 -8.86 -17.45
N GLN A 194 -5.09 -9.91 -16.78
CA GLN A 194 -5.93 -10.96 -16.22
C GLN A 194 -6.90 -10.41 -15.18
N GLN A 195 -6.43 -9.53 -14.28
CA GLN A 195 -7.27 -8.91 -13.26
C GLN A 195 -8.41 -8.06 -13.85
N PHE A 196 -8.20 -7.39 -14.97
CA PHE A 196 -9.26 -6.63 -15.63
C PHE A 196 -10.41 -7.52 -16.14
N GLY A 197 -10.11 -8.77 -16.50
CA GLY A 197 -11.09 -9.75 -16.99
C GLY A 197 -11.88 -10.48 -15.90
N LEU A 198 -11.51 -10.32 -14.62
CA LEU A 198 -12.20 -11.03 -13.53
C LEU A 198 -13.59 -10.46 -13.27
N ALA A 199 -14.54 -11.37 -13.00
CA ALA A 199 -15.90 -11.00 -12.63
C ALA A 199 -15.88 -10.18 -11.33
N ARG A 200 -16.71 -9.14 -11.30
CA ARG A 200 -16.91 -8.30 -10.14
C ARG A 200 -17.76 -9.00 -9.10
N THR A 201 -17.43 -8.81 -7.83
CA THR A 201 -18.29 -9.19 -6.71
C THR A 201 -19.02 -7.93 -6.19
N ASN A 202 -20.33 -8.03 -5.94
CA ASN A 202 -21.14 -6.92 -5.45
C ASN A 202 -21.29 -6.96 -3.93
N HIS A 203 -21.21 -5.80 -3.30
CA HIS A 203 -21.46 -5.63 -1.87
C HIS A 203 -22.96 -5.73 -1.56
N ILE A 204 -23.82 -5.20 -2.43
CA ILE A 204 -25.28 -5.29 -2.30
C ILE A 204 -25.77 -6.74 -2.28
N ASP A 205 -25.18 -7.64 -3.05
CA ASP A 205 -25.55 -9.06 -3.05
C ASP A 205 -25.34 -9.69 -1.66
N TRP A 206 -24.28 -9.26 -0.96
CA TRP A 206 -24.05 -9.67 0.43
C TRP A 206 -25.14 -9.14 1.36
N ILE A 207 -25.49 -7.85 1.26
CA ILE A 207 -26.55 -7.25 2.07
C ILE A 207 -27.89 -7.93 1.84
N ILE A 208 -28.24 -8.23 0.59
CA ILE A 208 -29.46 -8.98 0.23
C ILE A 208 -29.46 -10.36 0.90
N ALA A 209 -28.36 -11.10 0.80
CA ALA A 209 -28.23 -12.42 1.41
C ALA A 209 -28.31 -12.37 2.94
N ARG A 210 -27.72 -11.33 3.57
CA ARG A 210 -27.81 -11.12 5.02
C ARG A 210 -29.22 -10.73 5.47
N TYR A 211 -29.85 -9.83 4.72
CA TYR A 211 -31.24 -9.39 5.01
C TYR A 211 -32.25 -10.56 4.95
N ALA A 212 -32.05 -11.52 4.09
CA ALA A 212 -32.87 -12.74 4.05
C ALA A 212 -32.78 -13.58 5.33
N LEU A 213 -31.77 -13.37 6.16
CA LEU A 213 -31.55 -14.06 7.45
C LEU A 213 -31.96 -13.21 8.65
N GLY A 214 -32.22 -11.92 8.46
CA GLY A 214 -32.62 -10.98 9.52
C GLY A 214 -32.27 -9.54 9.21
N PRO A 215 -32.53 -8.60 10.13
CA PRO A 215 -32.19 -7.18 9.96
C PRO A 215 -30.69 -6.99 9.71
N VAL A 216 -30.33 -6.09 8.80
CA VAL A 216 -28.96 -5.70 8.48
C VAL A 216 -28.63 -4.34 9.09
N SER A 217 -27.34 -4.13 9.35
CA SER A 217 -26.77 -2.92 9.95
C SER A 217 -25.51 -2.46 9.19
N THR A 218 -24.97 -1.32 9.56
CA THR A 218 -23.70 -0.81 9.00
C THR A 218 -22.56 -1.81 9.12
N SER A 219 -22.53 -2.61 10.19
CA SER A 219 -21.50 -3.65 10.34
C SER A 219 -21.53 -4.72 9.25
N ASP A 220 -22.71 -4.99 8.64
CA ASP A 220 -22.81 -5.94 7.51
C ASP A 220 -22.18 -5.35 6.22
N THR A 221 -22.16 -4.02 6.07
CA THR A 221 -21.40 -3.34 4.99
C THR A 221 -19.90 -3.53 5.18
N TYR A 222 -19.38 -3.27 6.38
CA TYR A 222 -17.95 -3.48 6.69
C TYR A 222 -17.56 -4.95 6.53
N GLU A 223 -18.44 -5.87 6.93
CA GLU A 223 -18.23 -7.30 6.73
C GLU A 223 -18.15 -7.67 5.24
N SER A 224 -19.05 -7.14 4.42
CA SER A 224 -19.02 -7.32 2.96
C SER A 224 -17.70 -6.82 2.38
N PHE A 225 -17.25 -5.63 2.79
CA PHE A 225 -15.97 -5.07 2.37
C PHE A 225 -14.79 -6.01 2.71
N TRP A 226 -14.67 -6.42 3.96
CA TRP A 226 -13.56 -7.26 4.41
C TRP A 226 -13.59 -8.66 3.79
N LYS A 227 -14.77 -9.21 3.56
CA LYS A 227 -14.90 -10.48 2.81
C LYS A 227 -14.32 -10.37 1.40
N GLN A 228 -14.66 -9.31 0.66
CA GLN A 228 -14.11 -9.09 -0.68
C GLN A 228 -12.61 -8.80 -0.63
N ALA A 229 -12.17 -7.96 0.29
CA ALA A 229 -10.76 -7.61 0.48
C ALA A 229 -9.88 -8.84 0.76
N LEU A 230 -10.32 -9.74 1.64
CA LEU A 230 -9.49 -10.85 2.10
C LEU A 230 -9.68 -12.14 1.26
N ALA A 231 -10.88 -12.42 0.77
CA ALA A 231 -11.23 -13.66 0.09
C ALA A 231 -11.68 -13.49 -1.38
N GLY A 232 -11.96 -12.26 -1.83
CA GLY A 232 -12.35 -12.00 -3.21
C GLY A 232 -11.25 -12.34 -4.22
N ASN A 233 -11.65 -12.82 -5.40
CA ASN A 233 -10.70 -13.15 -6.48
C ASN A 233 -10.28 -11.92 -7.29
N ASP A 234 -11.10 -10.87 -7.34
CA ASP A 234 -10.91 -9.64 -8.09
C ASP A 234 -10.09 -8.60 -7.29
N GLN A 235 -8.93 -9.04 -6.78
CA GLN A 235 -8.11 -8.30 -5.82
C GLN A 235 -7.72 -6.90 -6.27
N LEU A 236 -7.29 -6.73 -7.52
CA LEU A 236 -6.93 -5.41 -8.05
C LEU A 236 -8.16 -4.48 -8.04
N ARG A 237 -9.33 -4.99 -8.40
CA ARG A 237 -10.59 -4.22 -8.39
C ARG A 237 -10.92 -3.73 -6.98
N GLN A 238 -10.84 -4.61 -5.99
CA GLN A 238 -11.11 -4.27 -4.60
C GLN A 238 -10.10 -3.24 -4.06
N ARG A 239 -8.82 -3.38 -4.42
CA ARG A 239 -7.77 -2.44 -4.02
C ARG A 239 -7.93 -1.07 -4.66
N VAL A 240 -8.32 -1.03 -5.94
CA VAL A 240 -8.62 0.23 -6.67
C VAL A 240 -9.90 0.87 -6.16
N ALA A 241 -10.96 0.10 -5.91
CA ALA A 241 -12.19 0.64 -5.31
C ALA A 241 -11.92 1.28 -3.95
N PHE A 242 -11.05 0.70 -3.13
CA PHE A 242 -10.61 1.30 -1.87
C PHE A 242 -9.81 2.59 -2.09
N ALA A 243 -8.90 2.64 -3.07
CA ALA A 243 -8.20 3.88 -3.41
C ALA A 243 -9.17 4.98 -3.87
N LEU A 244 -10.13 4.64 -4.72
CA LEU A 244 -11.17 5.57 -5.16
C LEU A 244 -12.07 6.05 -4.01
N SER A 245 -12.37 5.20 -3.03
CA SER A 245 -13.17 5.60 -1.86
C SER A 245 -12.47 6.60 -0.94
N GLN A 246 -11.14 6.67 -1.02
CA GLN A 246 -10.33 7.63 -0.30
C GLN A 246 -10.14 8.95 -1.08
N ILE A 247 -10.40 8.96 -2.39
CA ILE A 247 -10.44 10.16 -3.23
C ILE A 247 -11.86 10.76 -3.21
N MET A 248 -12.86 9.92 -3.44
CA MET A 248 -14.27 10.28 -3.55
C MET A 248 -14.98 9.80 -2.29
N VAL A 249 -14.76 10.52 -1.20
CA VAL A 249 -15.12 10.09 0.15
C VAL A 249 -16.62 10.12 0.39
N VAL A 250 -17.15 9.01 0.92
CA VAL A 250 -18.45 8.91 1.62
C VAL A 250 -18.19 8.16 2.91
N SER A 251 -18.73 8.65 4.02
CA SER A 251 -18.49 8.07 5.35
C SER A 251 -19.78 7.70 6.06
N GLY A 252 -19.76 6.53 6.71
CA GLY A 252 -20.81 6.05 7.58
C GLY A 252 -20.95 6.83 8.91
N GLU A 253 -19.93 7.64 9.27
CA GLU A 253 -19.96 8.51 10.45
C GLU A 253 -21.00 9.64 10.33
N LYS A 254 -21.41 10.03 9.11
CA LYS A 254 -22.45 11.04 8.94
C LYS A 254 -23.82 10.46 9.26
N ASP A 255 -24.62 11.21 10.02
CA ASP A 255 -26.01 10.90 10.32
C ASP A 255 -26.79 10.49 9.05
N ASN A 256 -27.58 9.43 9.15
CA ASN A 256 -28.36 8.82 8.06
C ASN A 256 -27.56 8.04 6.99
N LEU A 257 -26.23 7.99 7.03
CA LEU A 257 -25.43 7.16 6.13
C LEU A 257 -25.05 5.78 6.69
N GLY A 258 -25.32 5.52 7.97
CA GLY A 258 -25.22 4.19 8.56
C GLY A 258 -26.18 3.14 7.97
N ASN A 259 -26.93 3.50 6.92
CA ASN A 259 -27.79 2.58 6.18
C ASN A 259 -26.92 1.66 5.29
N PRO A 260 -26.93 0.33 5.53
CA PRO A 260 -26.06 -0.60 4.82
C PRO A 260 -26.30 -0.66 3.30
N TRP A 261 -27.51 -0.36 2.84
CA TRP A 261 -27.87 -0.31 1.43
C TRP A 261 -27.19 0.87 0.71
N LEU A 262 -27.13 2.04 1.37
CA LEU A 262 -26.52 3.24 0.82
C LEU A 262 -25.00 3.06 0.65
N LEU A 263 -24.31 2.67 1.73
CA LEU A 263 -22.85 2.52 1.70
C LEU A 263 -22.41 1.38 0.78
N SER A 264 -23.09 0.21 0.83
CA SER A 264 -22.76 -0.91 -0.04
C SER A 264 -23.02 -0.59 -1.51
N GLY A 265 -24.13 0.11 -1.81
CA GLY A 265 -24.45 0.59 -3.15
C GLY A 265 -23.42 1.61 -3.66
N TYR A 266 -22.93 2.48 -2.80
CA TYR A 266 -21.86 3.41 -3.15
C TYR A 266 -20.55 2.69 -3.48
N PHE A 267 -20.16 1.72 -2.65
CA PHE A 267 -18.94 0.96 -2.90
C PHE A 267 -19.03 0.09 -4.17
N ASP A 268 -20.22 -0.38 -4.50
CA ASP A 268 -20.49 -1.05 -5.77
C ASP A 268 -20.33 -0.13 -6.99
N VAL A 269 -20.62 1.16 -6.87
CA VAL A 269 -20.32 2.15 -7.92
C VAL A 269 -18.82 2.27 -8.14
N LEU A 270 -18.04 2.40 -7.07
CA LEU A 270 -16.57 2.49 -7.16
C LEU A 270 -15.98 1.19 -7.74
N SER A 271 -16.41 0.04 -7.25
CA SER A 271 -15.97 -1.27 -7.73
C SER A 271 -16.31 -1.52 -9.20
N ARG A 272 -17.54 -1.15 -9.63
CA ARG A 272 -17.98 -1.27 -11.03
C ARG A 272 -17.12 -0.45 -11.96
N ASN A 273 -16.80 0.78 -11.56
CA ASN A 273 -16.05 1.73 -12.37
C ASN A 273 -14.53 1.69 -12.15
N ALA A 274 -14.02 0.81 -11.29
CA ALA A 274 -12.58 0.71 -11.01
C ALA A 274 -11.73 0.51 -12.28
N PHE A 275 -12.30 -0.14 -13.30
CA PHE A 275 -11.69 -0.40 -14.61
C PHE A 275 -12.49 0.20 -15.77
N GLY A 276 -13.35 1.17 -15.48
CA GLY A 276 -14.18 1.87 -16.46
C GLY A 276 -13.55 3.16 -16.96
N ASN A 277 -14.41 4.08 -17.40
CA ASN A 277 -14.01 5.43 -17.80
C ASN A 277 -14.28 6.41 -16.64
N PHE A 278 -13.33 7.28 -16.37
CA PHE A 278 -13.43 8.28 -15.29
C PHE A 278 -14.64 9.20 -15.43
N ARG A 279 -15.03 9.54 -16.66
CA ARG A 279 -16.25 10.36 -16.92
C ARG A 279 -17.51 9.65 -16.42
N THR A 280 -17.61 8.33 -16.68
CA THR A 280 -18.73 7.51 -16.21
C THR A 280 -18.72 7.38 -14.69
N LEU A 281 -17.53 7.13 -14.09
CA LEU A 281 -17.37 7.11 -12.65
C LEU A 281 -17.87 8.42 -12.03
N LEU A 282 -17.44 9.57 -12.56
CA LEU A 282 -17.81 10.90 -12.06
C LEU A 282 -19.33 11.12 -12.11
N GLU A 283 -20.02 10.69 -13.16
CA GLU A 283 -21.48 10.78 -13.26
C GLU A 283 -22.17 9.85 -12.27
N GLU A 284 -21.73 8.60 -12.17
CA GLU A 284 -22.36 7.62 -11.28
C GLU A 284 -22.20 7.99 -9.80
N ILE A 285 -21.05 8.55 -9.39
CA ILE A 285 -20.89 9.04 -8.01
C ILE A 285 -21.74 10.29 -7.74
N THR A 286 -21.83 11.21 -8.72
CA THR A 286 -22.67 12.41 -8.61
C THR A 286 -24.14 12.04 -8.41
N LYS A 287 -24.61 11.01 -9.09
CA LYS A 287 -25.98 10.52 -9.01
C LYS A 287 -26.21 9.48 -7.94
N ASN A 288 -25.17 9.13 -7.14
CA ASN A 288 -25.33 8.15 -6.06
C ASN A 288 -26.03 8.78 -4.84
N PRO A 289 -27.09 8.16 -4.28
CA PRO A 289 -27.81 8.74 -3.15
C PRO A 289 -26.98 8.86 -1.88
N ALA A 290 -26.00 7.97 -1.63
CA ALA A 290 -25.11 8.11 -0.47
C ALA A 290 -24.21 9.35 -0.61
N MET A 291 -23.65 9.60 -1.78
CA MET A 291 -22.87 10.82 -2.06
C MET A 291 -23.75 12.07 -1.98
N ALA A 292 -24.96 12.03 -2.56
CA ALA A 292 -25.88 13.15 -2.53
C ALA A 292 -26.31 13.52 -1.07
N LEU A 293 -26.47 12.53 -0.21
CA LEU A 293 -26.72 12.74 1.22
C LEU A 293 -25.46 13.23 1.94
N TYR A 294 -24.31 12.66 1.63
CA TYR A 294 -23.05 12.99 2.32
C TYR A 294 -22.65 14.45 2.14
N LEU A 295 -22.79 14.98 0.92
CA LEU A 295 -22.39 16.34 0.57
C LEU A 295 -23.58 17.27 0.29
N ASP A 296 -24.74 16.98 0.90
CA ASP A 296 -25.92 17.86 0.92
C ASP A 296 -26.45 18.25 -0.47
N ALA A 297 -26.18 17.43 -1.49
CA ALA A 297 -26.75 17.59 -2.83
C ALA A 297 -28.16 16.98 -2.95
N MET A 298 -28.51 16.05 -2.05
CA MET A 298 -29.85 15.48 -2.01
C MET A 298 -30.88 16.57 -1.70
N CYS A 299 -31.90 16.71 -2.54
CA CYS A 299 -32.95 17.72 -2.41
C CYS A 299 -32.44 19.18 -2.43
N ASN A 300 -31.27 19.43 -3.00
CA ASN A 300 -30.77 20.79 -3.21
C ASN A 300 -31.65 21.52 -4.23
N ASP A 301 -32.42 22.49 -3.76
CA ASP A 301 -33.41 23.20 -4.56
C ASP A 301 -32.83 24.48 -5.14
N LYS A 302 -33.36 24.94 -6.29
CA LYS A 302 -32.96 26.18 -6.95
C LYS A 302 -33.04 27.40 -6.06
N GLU A 303 -32.38 28.45 -6.45
CA GLU A 303 -32.38 29.74 -5.77
C GLU A 303 -33.79 30.35 -5.64
N SER A 304 -34.01 31.13 -4.57
CA SER A 304 -35.17 31.93 -4.35
C SER A 304 -34.79 33.28 -3.64
N ALA A 305 -35.72 34.10 -3.29
CA ALA A 305 -35.42 35.34 -2.56
C ALA A 305 -34.72 35.12 -1.21
N THR A 306 -34.89 33.93 -0.60
CA THR A 306 -34.37 33.58 0.72
C THR A 306 -33.47 32.34 0.75
N ARG A 307 -33.21 31.75 -0.41
CA ARG A 307 -32.42 30.50 -0.51
C ARG A 307 -31.39 30.61 -1.61
N VAL A 308 -30.17 30.16 -1.31
CA VAL A 308 -29.11 29.90 -2.28
C VAL A 308 -28.90 28.39 -2.42
N PRO A 309 -28.53 27.89 -3.61
CA PRO A 309 -28.15 26.48 -3.76
C PRO A 309 -27.01 26.08 -2.83
N ASN A 310 -27.06 24.86 -2.30
CA ASN A 310 -25.98 24.34 -1.47
C ASN A 310 -24.71 24.11 -2.29
N GLU A 311 -23.57 24.60 -1.81
CA GLU A 311 -22.28 24.58 -2.52
C GLU A 311 -21.41 23.38 -2.13
N ASN A 312 -21.79 22.58 -1.13
CA ASN A 312 -20.90 21.57 -0.55
C ASN A 312 -20.40 20.57 -1.62
N TYR A 313 -21.31 19.90 -2.31
CA TYR A 313 -20.92 18.98 -3.38
C TYR A 313 -20.16 19.68 -4.53
N ALA A 314 -20.55 20.89 -4.90
CA ALA A 314 -19.88 21.66 -5.94
C ALA A 314 -18.40 21.93 -5.60
N ARG A 315 -18.13 22.24 -4.34
CA ARG A 315 -16.77 22.47 -3.84
C ARG A 315 -15.94 21.19 -3.87
N GLU A 316 -16.49 20.09 -3.35
CA GLU A 316 -15.73 18.86 -3.19
C GLU A 316 -15.51 18.11 -4.54
N VAL A 317 -16.46 18.17 -5.47
CA VAL A 317 -16.27 17.56 -6.79
C VAL A 317 -15.13 18.24 -7.57
N LEU A 318 -14.91 19.53 -7.37
CA LEU A 318 -13.80 20.28 -7.97
C LEU A 318 -12.51 20.07 -7.19
N GLN A 319 -12.54 20.28 -5.88
CA GLN A 319 -11.36 20.32 -5.00
C GLN A 319 -10.74 18.94 -4.79
N LEU A 320 -11.55 17.95 -4.35
CA LEU A 320 -11.07 16.65 -3.91
C LEU A 320 -11.20 15.56 -4.96
N PHE A 321 -12.26 15.59 -5.77
CA PHE A 321 -12.60 14.44 -6.62
C PHE A 321 -12.06 14.52 -8.04
N SER A 322 -11.58 15.70 -8.50
CA SER A 322 -11.26 15.84 -9.94
C SER A 322 -10.06 16.69 -10.32
N ILE A 323 -9.96 17.96 -9.90
CA ILE A 323 -8.97 18.89 -10.47
C ILE A 323 -8.07 19.58 -9.45
N GLY A 324 -8.46 19.62 -8.16
CA GLY A 324 -7.74 20.37 -7.14
C GLY A 324 -7.93 21.89 -7.23
N THR A 325 -7.29 22.60 -6.30
CA THR A 325 -7.47 24.06 -6.12
C THR A 325 -6.52 24.91 -6.94
N VAL A 326 -5.50 24.31 -7.55
CA VAL A 326 -4.47 25.02 -8.34
C VAL A 326 -4.25 24.37 -9.69
N TRP A 327 -3.91 25.17 -10.69
CA TRP A 327 -3.52 24.67 -12.01
C TRP A 327 -2.27 23.79 -11.92
N LEU A 328 -2.28 22.68 -12.64
CA LEU A 328 -1.20 21.71 -12.68
C LEU A 328 -0.56 21.63 -14.07
N ASN A 329 0.75 21.48 -14.09
CA ASN A 329 1.49 20.97 -15.22
C ASN A 329 1.16 19.47 -15.44
N ALA A 330 1.50 18.94 -16.60
CA ALA A 330 1.28 17.52 -16.92
C ALA A 330 2.00 16.55 -15.95
N ASP A 331 3.04 17.02 -15.29
CA ASP A 331 3.81 16.29 -14.28
C ASP A 331 3.24 16.38 -12.85
N GLY A 332 2.08 17.01 -12.69
CA GLY A 332 1.41 17.19 -11.41
C GLY A 332 2.05 18.23 -10.47
N THR A 333 2.97 19.06 -10.96
CA THR A 333 3.46 20.25 -10.25
C THR A 333 2.54 21.44 -10.46
N ALA A 334 2.45 22.33 -9.47
CA ALA A 334 1.62 23.53 -9.59
C ALA A 334 2.17 24.48 -10.68
N MET A 335 1.27 25.03 -11.49
CA MET A 335 1.59 26.18 -12.35
C MET A 335 1.67 27.44 -11.50
N LEU A 336 2.70 28.27 -11.76
CA LEU A 336 2.94 29.49 -11.01
C LEU A 336 2.65 30.72 -11.90
N ASP A 337 2.16 31.78 -11.27
CA ASP A 337 2.02 33.09 -11.88
C ASP A 337 3.36 33.83 -11.99
N ASN A 338 3.34 35.08 -12.47
CA ASN A 338 4.53 35.91 -12.60
C ASN A 338 5.17 36.32 -11.27
N GLN A 339 4.49 36.13 -10.14
CA GLN A 339 4.99 36.36 -8.77
C GLN A 339 5.50 35.07 -8.13
N GLY A 340 5.41 33.93 -8.81
CA GLY A 340 5.78 32.63 -8.28
C GLY A 340 4.72 32.00 -7.37
N LEU A 341 3.48 32.45 -7.40
CA LEU A 341 2.37 31.91 -6.63
C LEU A 341 1.57 30.91 -7.47
N PRO A 342 1.03 29.81 -6.86
CA PRO A 342 0.18 28.89 -7.56
C PRO A 342 -1.08 29.57 -8.14
N ILE A 343 -1.40 29.29 -9.41
CA ILE A 343 -2.58 29.82 -10.10
C ILE A 343 -3.82 29.05 -9.63
N PRO A 344 -4.87 29.70 -9.06
CA PRO A 344 -6.10 29.02 -8.68
C PRO A 344 -6.84 28.45 -9.89
N THR A 345 -7.44 27.24 -9.77
CA THR A 345 -8.23 26.61 -10.83
C THR A 345 -9.60 27.25 -10.99
N TYR A 346 -10.18 27.80 -9.97
CA TYR A 346 -11.52 28.39 -9.95
C TYR A 346 -11.67 29.39 -8.80
N ASP A 347 -12.70 30.20 -8.92
CA ASP A 347 -13.14 31.16 -7.89
C ASP A 347 -14.54 30.81 -7.33
N GLN A 348 -15.05 31.63 -6.43
CA GLN A 348 -16.38 31.47 -5.83
C GLN A 348 -17.51 31.50 -6.88
N THR A 349 -17.34 32.22 -7.98
CA THR A 349 -18.37 32.32 -9.04
C THR A 349 -18.55 30.96 -9.74
N VAL A 350 -17.46 30.25 -9.98
CA VAL A 350 -17.48 28.89 -10.54
C VAL A 350 -18.17 27.92 -9.57
N ILE A 351 -17.82 27.96 -8.27
CA ILE A 351 -18.48 27.12 -7.25
C ILE A 351 -19.99 27.32 -7.26
N GLN A 352 -20.45 28.58 -7.29
CA GLN A 352 -21.87 28.91 -7.36
C GLN A 352 -22.53 28.44 -8.65
N GLY A 353 -21.79 28.48 -9.77
CA GLY A 353 -22.23 27.95 -11.05
C GLY A 353 -22.50 26.44 -10.98
N PHE A 354 -21.54 25.68 -10.43
CA PHE A 354 -21.70 24.23 -10.22
C PHE A 354 -22.80 23.92 -9.18
N ALA A 355 -22.92 24.70 -8.10
CA ALA A 355 -23.99 24.53 -7.13
C ALA A 355 -25.38 24.60 -7.76
N LYS A 356 -25.58 25.53 -8.73
CA LYS A 356 -26.82 25.61 -9.51
C LYS A 356 -27.03 24.38 -10.42
N VAL A 357 -25.95 23.79 -11.00
CA VAL A 357 -26.04 22.55 -11.78
C VAL A 357 -26.58 21.41 -10.92
N PHE A 358 -26.15 21.33 -9.67
CA PHE A 358 -26.53 20.24 -8.76
C PHE A 358 -27.85 20.47 -8.04
N THR A 359 -28.67 21.44 -8.46
CA THR A 359 -30.05 21.61 -7.97
C THR A 359 -31.03 20.69 -8.71
N GLY A 360 -32.13 20.35 -8.07
CA GLY A 360 -33.22 19.58 -8.66
C GLY A 360 -32.98 18.09 -8.73
N TRP A 361 -32.10 17.53 -7.90
CA TRP A 361 -31.82 16.09 -7.83
C TRP A 361 -32.36 15.50 -6.52
N SER A 362 -33.08 14.38 -6.62
CA SER A 362 -33.70 13.74 -5.46
C SER A 362 -33.80 12.21 -5.67
N TYR A 363 -34.26 11.52 -4.65
CA TYR A 363 -34.52 10.07 -4.69
C TYR A 363 -35.30 9.67 -5.94
N ASN A 364 -35.02 8.46 -6.42
CA ASN A 364 -35.80 7.85 -7.51
C ASN A 364 -37.22 7.50 -7.02
N GLY A 365 -38.16 8.41 -7.23
CA GLY A 365 -39.54 8.30 -6.80
C GLY A 365 -40.43 9.33 -7.46
N ALA A 366 -41.74 9.27 -7.20
CA ALA A 366 -42.71 10.17 -7.84
C ALA A 366 -42.77 11.58 -7.23
N THR A 367 -42.26 11.73 -6.00
CA THR A 367 -42.40 12.96 -5.21
C THR A 367 -41.01 13.52 -4.84
N TRP A 368 -40.85 14.84 -5.04
CA TRP A 368 -39.65 15.57 -4.62
C TRP A 368 -39.34 15.34 -3.13
N CYS A 369 -38.09 14.98 -2.86
CA CYS A 369 -37.55 14.85 -1.51
C CYS A 369 -38.27 13.80 -0.62
N ALA A 370 -39.08 12.92 -1.22
CA ALA A 370 -39.70 11.83 -0.48
C ALA A 370 -38.75 10.63 -0.35
N TYR A 371 -38.60 10.14 0.86
CA TYR A 371 -37.83 8.90 1.10
C TYR A 371 -38.38 7.73 0.30
N PRO A 372 -37.53 6.87 -0.24
CA PRO A 372 -37.96 5.68 -0.95
C PRO A 372 -38.88 4.81 -0.08
N GLN A 373 -40.00 4.39 -0.65
CA GLN A 373 -40.89 3.41 0.00
C GLN A 373 -40.25 2.02 -0.05
N THR A 374 -40.78 1.09 0.73
CA THR A 374 -40.21 -0.26 0.98
C THR A 374 -39.86 -1.10 -0.27
N ASN A 375 -40.35 -0.74 -1.45
CA ASN A 375 -40.08 -1.45 -2.71
C ASN A 375 -39.08 -0.73 -3.63
N ASN A 376 -38.51 0.40 -3.21
CA ASN A 376 -37.53 1.16 -4.00
C ASN A 376 -36.13 1.00 -3.40
N PRO A 377 -35.15 0.49 -4.17
CA PRO A 377 -33.80 0.31 -3.65
C PRO A 377 -33.17 1.65 -3.24
N TRP A 378 -32.70 1.75 -2.01
CA TRP A 378 -32.05 2.92 -1.46
C TRP A 378 -30.77 3.33 -2.20
N TYR A 379 -30.24 2.44 -3.02
CA TYR A 379 -29.01 2.63 -3.81
C TYR A 379 -29.27 2.98 -5.27
N ASP A 380 -30.53 3.12 -5.71
CA ASP A 380 -30.85 3.58 -7.04
C ASP A 380 -30.38 5.02 -7.26
N PRO A 381 -29.84 5.34 -8.46
CA PRO A 381 -29.40 6.69 -8.75
C PRO A 381 -30.50 7.74 -8.54
N VAL A 382 -30.11 8.91 -8.03
CA VAL A 382 -31.03 10.08 -7.95
C VAL A 382 -31.49 10.49 -9.34
N ILE A 383 -32.71 11.03 -9.41
CA ILE A 383 -33.34 11.49 -10.65
C ILE A 383 -33.57 12.99 -10.65
N ALA A 384 -33.71 13.57 -11.83
CA ALA A 384 -33.93 14.99 -12.04
C ALA A 384 -35.40 15.40 -11.85
N PHE A 385 -35.62 16.44 -11.06
CA PHE A 385 -36.89 17.15 -10.92
C PHE A 385 -36.72 18.57 -11.48
N ASN A 386 -36.93 18.78 -12.76
CA ASN A 386 -36.60 20.02 -13.45
C ASN A 386 -37.30 21.27 -12.87
N ILE A 387 -38.44 21.10 -12.23
CA ILE A 387 -39.15 22.19 -11.53
C ILE A 387 -38.35 22.74 -10.34
N HIS A 388 -37.43 21.95 -9.78
CA HIS A 388 -36.55 22.32 -8.68
C HIS A 388 -35.13 22.67 -9.15
N HIS A 389 -34.87 22.57 -10.47
CA HIS A 389 -33.58 22.92 -11.05
C HIS A 389 -33.45 24.42 -11.32
N SER A 390 -32.25 24.98 -11.09
CA SER A 390 -31.93 26.37 -11.37
C SER A 390 -31.98 26.66 -12.88
N ILE A 391 -32.70 27.70 -13.24
CA ILE A 391 -32.78 28.19 -14.63
C ILE A 391 -31.86 29.38 -14.90
N SER A 392 -31.14 29.90 -13.91
CA SER A 392 -30.14 30.95 -14.07
C SER A 392 -28.92 30.45 -14.85
N SER A 393 -28.17 31.37 -15.44
CA SER A 393 -26.87 31.07 -16.07
C SER A 393 -25.92 30.43 -15.04
N LYS A 394 -25.05 29.52 -15.52
CA LYS A 394 -24.12 28.77 -14.69
C LYS A 394 -22.71 28.94 -15.22
N THR A 395 -21.84 29.53 -14.43
CA THR A 395 -20.41 29.69 -14.74
C THR A 395 -19.67 28.38 -14.37
N LEU A 396 -18.99 27.80 -15.34
CA LEU A 396 -18.19 26.59 -15.19
C LEU A 396 -16.69 26.91 -15.31
N LEU A 397 -15.83 25.90 -15.24
CA LEU A 397 -14.38 26.06 -15.29
C LEU A 397 -13.89 26.61 -16.62
N ALA A 398 -12.88 27.47 -16.58
CA ALA A 398 -12.02 27.73 -17.70
C ALA A 398 -11.22 26.47 -18.07
N LEU A 399 -10.91 26.28 -19.34
CA LEU A 399 -10.15 25.10 -19.81
C LEU A 399 -8.68 25.43 -20.14
N THR A 400 -8.27 26.67 -19.90
CA THR A 400 -6.87 27.12 -19.99
C THR A 400 -6.57 28.09 -18.87
N PRO A 401 -5.32 28.14 -18.36
CA PRO A 401 -4.93 29.12 -17.37
C PRO A 401 -5.20 30.54 -17.89
N ASN A 402 -5.84 31.38 -17.08
CA ASN A 402 -6.28 32.74 -17.45
C ASN A 402 -7.26 32.83 -18.65
N GLY A 403 -7.86 31.68 -19.05
CA GLY A 403 -8.93 31.66 -20.06
C GLY A 403 -10.27 32.15 -19.51
N ALA A 404 -11.21 32.38 -20.42
CA ALA A 404 -12.58 32.68 -20.02
C ALA A 404 -13.28 31.43 -19.47
N ASN A 405 -14.07 31.62 -18.43
CA ASN A 405 -14.94 30.58 -17.89
C ASN A 405 -15.99 30.16 -18.94
N VAL A 406 -16.30 28.88 -19.00
CA VAL A 406 -17.42 28.37 -19.78
C VAL A 406 -18.72 28.78 -19.09
N VAL A 407 -19.72 29.23 -19.85
CA VAL A 407 -21.01 29.66 -19.29
C VAL A 407 -22.14 28.91 -19.97
N LEU A 408 -22.93 28.19 -19.18
CA LEU A 408 -24.21 27.67 -19.65
C LEU A 408 -25.24 28.79 -19.57
N PRO A 409 -26.00 29.04 -20.66
CA PRO A 409 -26.96 30.12 -20.70
C PRO A 409 -28.14 29.90 -19.74
N ALA A 410 -28.80 30.99 -19.38
CA ALA A 410 -30.04 30.90 -18.63
C ALA A 410 -31.11 30.16 -19.44
N GLN A 411 -31.94 29.41 -18.76
CA GLN A 411 -33.07 28.65 -19.32
C GLN A 411 -34.41 29.30 -18.94
N THR A 412 -35.50 28.80 -19.46
CA THR A 412 -36.85 29.11 -19.02
C THR A 412 -37.41 27.91 -18.24
N SER A 413 -38.49 28.08 -17.52
CA SER A 413 -39.17 26.97 -16.85
C SER A 413 -39.62 25.87 -17.82
N ALA A 414 -39.87 26.21 -19.08
CA ALA A 414 -40.25 25.24 -20.11
C ALA A 414 -39.03 24.51 -20.74
N THR A 415 -37.83 25.08 -20.63
CA THR A 415 -36.58 24.49 -21.20
C THR A 415 -35.63 23.97 -20.11
N ALA A 416 -36.01 24.05 -18.84
CA ALA A 416 -35.19 23.55 -17.72
C ALA A 416 -34.85 22.07 -17.91
N ASN A 417 -33.56 21.77 -17.89
CA ASN A 417 -33.04 20.39 -18.08
C ASN A 417 -31.83 20.13 -17.22
N ALA A 418 -32.08 19.63 -16.02
CA ALA A 418 -31.03 19.31 -15.05
C ALA A 418 -30.02 18.25 -15.59
N GLN A 419 -30.46 17.27 -16.35
CA GLN A 419 -29.59 16.24 -16.91
C GLN A 419 -28.64 16.82 -17.97
N ALA A 420 -29.11 17.74 -18.82
CA ALA A 420 -28.27 18.37 -19.83
C ALA A 420 -27.18 19.26 -19.18
N ASP A 421 -27.56 20.05 -18.18
CA ASP A 421 -26.62 20.90 -17.43
C ASP A 421 -25.61 20.04 -16.65
N LEU A 422 -26.04 18.95 -16.04
CA LEU A 422 -25.15 17.99 -15.38
C LEU A 422 -24.15 17.40 -16.38
N THR A 423 -24.62 16.95 -17.54
CA THR A 423 -23.73 16.38 -18.57
C THR A 423 -22.67 17.39 -18.99
N ALA A 424 -23.08 18.63 -19.29
CA ALA A 424 -22.16 19.71 -19.71
C ALA A 424 -21.15 20.06 -18.61
N ALA A 425 -21.57 20.11 -17.34
CA ALA A 425 -20.70 20.40 -16.21
C ALA A 425 -19.68 19.26 -15.95
N LEU A 426 -20.11 18.00 -16.01
CA LEU A 426 -19.21 16.86 -15.84
C LEU A 426 -18.25 16.71 -17.03
N ASP A 427 -18.68 17.04 -18.25
CA ASP A 427 -17.79 17.10 -19.43
C ASP A 427 -16.75 18.22 -19.28
N ASN A 428 -17.13 19.36 -18.72
CA ASN A 428 -16.21 20.47 -18.44
C ASN A 428 -15.14 20.06 -17.41
N ILE A 429 -15.50 19.40 -16.30
CA ILE A 429 -14.55 18.83 -15.33
C ILE A 429 -13.66 17.77 -16.01
N PHE A 430 -14.26 16.83 -16.74
CA PHE A 430 -13.54 15.73 -17.35
C PHE A 430 -12.50 16.19 -18.36
N ASN A 431 -12.82 17.24 -19.14
CA ASN A 431 -11.93 17.82 -20.14
C ASN A 431 -10.93 18.83 -19.58
N HIS A 432 -11.03 19.19 -18.28
CA HIS A 432 -10.07 20.10 -17.65
C HIS A 432 -8.67 19.48 -17.67
N PRO A 433 -7.61 20.25 -18.03
CA PRO A 433 -6.23 19.73 -18.12
C PRO A 433 -5.71 19.08 -16.83
N ASN A 434 -6.13 19.57 -15.68
CA ASN A 434 -5.71 19.04 -14.37
C ASN A 434 -6.22 17.62 -14.10
N THR A 435 -7.33 17.18 -14.68
CA THR A 435 -8.00 15.93 -14.28
C THR A 435 -7.07 14.71 -14.39
N GLY A 436 -6.31 14.62 -15.51
CA GLY A 436 -5.36 13.53 -15.69
C GLY A 436 -4.21 13.52 -14.69
N PRO A 437 -3.42 14.59 -14.58
CA PRO A 437 -2.33 14.68 -13.59
C PRO A 437 -2.80 14.53 -12.15
N TYR A 438 -3.94 15.14 -11.79
CA TYR A 438 -4.48 15.07 -10.44
C TYR A 438 -4.86 13.64 -10.03
N ILE A 439 -5.69 12.98 -10.82
CA ILE A 439 -6.15 11.60 -10.53
C ILE A 439 -4.98 10.61 -10.65
N GLY A 440 -4.14 10.76 -11.67
CA GLY A 440 -2.96 9.92 -11.86
C GLY A 440 -2.02 9.96 -10.66
N LYS A 441 -1.69 11.17 -10.19
CA LYS A 441 -0.83 11.37 -9.00
C LYS A 441 -1.43 10.74 -7.75
N GLN A 442 -2.76 10.88 -7.53
CA GLN A 442 -3.42 10.28 -6.39
C GLN A 442 -3.40 8.74 -6.44
N LEU A 443 -3.69 8.14 -7.61
CA LEU A 443 -3.64 6.69 -7.76
C LEU A 443 -2.22 6.13 -7.53
N ILE A 444 -1.17 6.82 -7.99
CA ILE A 444 0.21 6.44 -7.67
C ILE A 444 0.44 6.48 -6.15
N LYS A 445 -0.01 7.56 -5.48
CA LYS A 445 0.18 7.71 -4.02
C LYS A 445 -0.56 6.66 -3.22
N PHE A 446 -1.76 6.25 -3.62
CA PHE A 446 -2.49 5.19 -2.92
C PHE A 446 -1.94 3.80 -3.17
N LEU A 447 -1.42 3.52 -4.36
CA LEU A 447 -1.05 2.16 -4.74
C LEU A 447 0.45 1.88 -4.62
N VAL A 448 1.33 2.86 -4.91
CA VAL A 448 2.76 2.61 -5.13
C VAL A 448 3.66 3.38 -4.16
N THR A 449 3.72 4.71 -4.24
CA THR A 449 4.66 5.55 -3.48
C THR A 449 4.08 6.91 -3.13
N SER A 450 4.39 7.44 -1.94
CA SER A 450 3.92 8.77 -1.49
C SER A 450 4.57 9.92 -2.27
N ASN A 451 5.75 9.70 -2.85
CA ASN A 451 6.55 10.73 -3.53
C ASN A 451 6.90 10.31 -4.97
N PRO A 452 5.92 10.24 -5.89
CA PRO A 452 6.21 9.94 -7.28
C PRO A 452 7.03 11.06 -7.92
N THR A 453 7.97 10.71 -8.83
CA THR A 453 8.68 11.73 -9.60
C THR A 453 7.74 12.44 -10.57
N PRO A 454 8.04 13.69 -10.98
CA PRO A 454 7.31 14.39 -12.04
C PRO A 454 7.19 13.56 -13.33
N GLY A 455 8.25 12.84 -13.71
CA GLY A 455 8.25 11.96 -14.87
C GLY A 455 7.24 10.81 -14.79
N TYR A 456 7.10 10.19 -13.63
CA TYR A 456 6.11 9.14 -13.41
C TYR A 456 4.68 9.69 -13.55
N VAL A 457 4.39 10.82 -12.91
CA VAL A 457 3.07 11.47 -13.02
C VAL A 457 2.76 11.82 -14.47
N THR A 458 3.74 12.37 -15.23
CA THR A 458 3.58 12.68 -16.66
C THR A 458 3.19 11.46 -17.47
N ARG A 459 3.86 10.32 -17.30
CA ARG A 459 3.55 9.09 -18.04
C ARG A 459 2.14 8.57 -17.75
N VAL A 460 1.72 8.60 -16.49
CA VAL A 460 0.37 8.20 -16.08
C VAL A 460 -0.69 9.18 -16.57
N ALA A 461 -0.45 10.50 -16.47
CA ALA A 461 -1.34 11.53 -16.97
C ALA A 461 -1.52 11.46 -18.51
N ALA A 462 -0.46 11.11 -19.24
CA ALA A 462 -0.55 10.88 -20.68
C ALA A 462 -1.50 9.71 -21.02
N LYS A 463 -1.51 8.64 -20.21
CA LYS A 463 -2.46 7.52 -20.39
C LYS A 463 -3.89 7.87 -20.01
N PHE A 464 -4.08 8.80 -19.09
CA PHE A 464 -5.40 9.36 -18.83
C PHE A 464 -5.88 10.22 -20.00
N ALA A 465 -4.99 11.01 -20.62
CA ALA A 465 -5.34 11.87 -21.77
C ALA A 465 -5.68 11.05 -23.01
N ASP A 466 -4.93 9.98 -23.25
CA ASP A 466 -5.15 9.05 -24.36
C ASP A 466 -4.62 7.65 -23.99
N ASN A 467 -5.50 6.67 -24.01
CA ASN A 467 -5.12 5.26 -23.74
C ASN A 467 -4.26 4.62 -24.84
N GLY A 468 -4.03 5.31 -25.97
CA GLY A 468 -3.35 4.83 -27.18
C GLY A 468 -4.31 4.47 -28.31
N SER A 469 -5.63 4.66 -28.10
CA SER A 469 -6.68 4.43 -29.08
C SER A 469 -7.64 5.64 -29.18
N GLY A 470 -7.21 6.83 -28.72
CA GLY A 470 -8.00 8.05 -28.75
C GLY A 470 -9.05 8.16 -27.62
N VAL A 471 -8.99 7.33 -26.60
CA VAL A 471 -9.94 7.36 -25.48
C VAL A 471 -9.31 8.03 -24.26
N ARG A 472 -9.94 9.16 -23.83
CA ARG A 472 -9.60 9.83 -22.57
C ARG A 472 -10.26 9.17 -21.38
N GLY A 473 -9.57 9.14 -20.23
CA GLY A 473 -10.11 8.70 -18.94
C GLY A 473 -10.30 7.20 -18.80
N ASP A 474 -9.64 6.39 -19.64
CA ASP A 474 -9.62 4.93 -19.52
C ASP A 474 -8.81 4.50 -18.29
N LEU A 475 -9.50 4.08 -17.22
CA LEU A 475 -8.86 3.69 -15.98
C LEU A 475 -8.06 2.37 -16.09
N GLN A 476 -8.34 1.49 -17.06
CA GLN A 476 -7.47 0.33 -17.30
C GLN A 476 -6.09 0.78 -17.77
N ALA A 477 -6.04 1.71 -18.74
CA ALA A 477 -4.78 2.25 -19.24
C ALA A 477 -4.01 3.01 -18.15
N VAL A 478 -4.72 3.80 -17.33
CA VAL A 478 -4.13 4.54 -16.20
C VAL A 478 -3.54 3.58 -15.17
N LEU A 479 -4.30 2.58 -14.71
CA LEU A 479 -3.85 1.62 -13.71
C LEU A 479 -2.70 0.73 -14.21
N ARG A 480 -2.75 0.35 -15.48
CA ARG A 480 -1.62 -0.34 -16.13
C ARG A 480 -0.37 0.55 -16.05
N ALA A 481 -0.46 1.81 -16.44
CA ALA A 481 0.67 2.74 -16.35
C ALA A 481 1.16 2.93 -14.90
N VAL A 482 0.26 2.99 -13.92
CA VAL A 482 0.63 3.07 -12.50
C VAL A 482 1.40 1.83 -12.04
N LEU A 483 0.93 0.63 -12.37
CA LEU A 483 1.48 -0.61 -11.79
C LEU A 483 2.67 -1.19 -12.56
N THR A 484 2.83 -0.85 -13.85
CA THR A 484 3.90 -1.41 -14.70
C THR A 484 4.98 -0.38 -15.06
N ASP A 485 4.88 0.84 -14.53
CA ASP A 485 5.92 1.87 -14.73
C ASP A 485 7.27 1.41 -14.17
N THR A 486 8.35 1.87 -14.79
CA THR A 486 9.71 1.58 -14.34
C THR A 486 9.92 1.96 -12.88
N GLU A 487 9.38 3.10 -12.42
CA GLU A 487 9.50 3.51 -11.02
C GLU A 487 8.77 2.58 -10.06
N ALA A 488 7.69 1.93 -10.48
CA ALA A 488 7.00 0.95 -9.66
C ALA A 488 7.68 -0.42 -9.64
N ARG A 489 8.45 -0.75 -10.71
CA ARG A 489 9.00 -2.11 -10.92
C ARG A 489 10.50 -2.22 -10.69
N ASP A 490 11.28 -1.17 -10.94
CA ASP A 490 12.74 -1.22 -10.79
C ASP A 490 13.14 -1.41 -9.31
N PRO A 491 13.86 -2.50 -8.98
CA PRO A 491 14.30 -2.76 -7.61
C PRO A 491 15.28 -1.70 -7.09
N ALA A 492 16.09 -1.08 -7.94
CA ALA A 492 17.03 -0.03 -7.52
C ALA A 492 16.28 1.24 -7.08
N ILE A 493 15.22 1.62 -7.80
CA ILE A 493 14.35 2.75 -7.41
C ILE A 493 13.61 2.43 -6.12
N ALA A 494 13.08 1.21 -5.98
CA ALA A 494 12.35 0.77 -4.80
C ALA A 494 13.18 0.80 -3.51
N LEU A 495 14.50 0.69 -3.61
CA LEU A 495 15.42 0.78 -2.48
C LEU A 495 15.87 2.23 -2.19
N GLY A 496 15.50 3.19 -3.04
CA GLY A 496 15.82 4.60 -2.86
C GLY A 496 15.16 5.21 -1.61
N ASN A 497 15.81 6.23 -1.04
CA ASN A 497 15.38 6.86 0.21
C ASN A 497 14.07 7.68 0.07
N SER A 498 13.71 8.10 -1.13
CA SER A 498 12.49 8.86 -1.42
C SER A 498 11.33 7.98 -1.91
N PHE A 499 11.56 6.69 -2.18
CA PHE A 499 10.54 5.78 -2.69
C PHE A 499 9.84 5.02 -1.57
N GLY A 500 8.56 4.72 -1.81
CA GLY A 500 7.71 3.95 -0.91
C GLY A 500 6.68 4.82 -0.19
N LYS A 501 5.91 4.16 0.65
CA LYS A 501 4.85 4.78 1.47
C LYS A 501 4.68 4.04 2.77
N LEU A 502 4.25 4.72 3.82
CA LEU A 502 3.77 4.05 5.02
C LEU A 502 2.48 3.28 4.66
N ARG A 503 2.40 2.01 4.97
CA ARG A 503 1.14 1.28 4.85
C ARG A 503 0.15 1.83 5.86
N GLU A 504 -0.96 2.35 5.40
CA GLU A 504 -2.05 2.78 6.26
C GLU A 504 -2.57 1.62 7.14
N PRO A 505 -3.16 1.89 8.31
CA PRO A 505 -3.55 0.85 9.26
C PRO A 505 -4.44 -0.26 8.68
N ALA A 506 -5.45 0.11 7.87
CA ALA A 506 -6.32 -0.86 7.21
C ALA A 506 -5.55 -1.80 6.24
N ILE A 507 -4.59 -1.25 5.48
CA ILE A 507 -3.73 -2.05 4.58
C ILE A 507 -2.78 -2.94 5.38
N ARG A 508 -2.17 -2.44 6.47
CA ARG A 508 -1.31 -3.27 7.35
C ARG A 508 -2.07 -4.45 7.92
N PHE A 509 -3.29 -4.19 8.40
CA PHE A 509 -4.19 -5.21 8.93
C PHE A 509 -4.60 -6.21 7.84
N GLY A 510 -5.17 -5.72 6.73
CA GLY A 510 -5.65 -6.55 5.63
C GLY A 510 -4.53 -7.40 5.02
N ASN A 511 -3.32 -6.84 4.87
CA ASN A 511 -2.16 -7.56 4.37
C ASN A 511 -1.84 -8.78 5.23
N LEU A 512 -1.75 -8.63 6.55
CA LEU A 512 -1.49 -9.74 7.45
C LEU A 512 -2.61 -10.79 7.38
N MET A 513 -3.88 -10.36 7.47
CA MET A 513 -5.03 -11.26 7.45
C MET A 513 -5.11 -12.06 6.14
N ARG A 514 -4.89 -11.41 5.00
CA ARG A 514 -4.95 -12.09 3.69
C ARG A 514 -3.76 -13.01 3.45
N THR A 515 -2.55 -12.55 3.76
CA THR A 515 -1.32 -13.34 3.59
C THR A 515 -1.41 -14.69 4.31
N PHE A 516 -2.03 -14.70 5.48
CA PHE A 516 -2.23 -15.90 6.31
C PHE A 516 -3.65 -16.46 6.25
N ASN A 517 -4.39 -16.23 5.16
CA ASN A 517 -5.71 -16.83 4.90
C ASN A 517 -6.65 -16.79 6.11
N ALA A 518 -6.75 -15.65 6.80
CA ALA A 518 -7.60 -15.53 7.97
C ALA A 518 -9.06 -15.91 7.67
N THR A 519 -9.64 -16.79 8.47
CA THR A 519 -11.01 -17.28 8.32
C THR A 519 -11.68 -17.43 9.68
N ALA A 520 -13.02 -17.33 9.72
CA ALA A 520 -13.83 -17.62 10.89
C ALA A 520 -14.64 -18.90 10.68
N ALA A 521 -14.92 -19.64 11.75
CA ALA A 521 -15.74 -20.86 11.70
C ALA A 521 -17.17 -20.58 11.21
N SER A 522 -17.71 -19.39 11.47
CA SER A 522 -19.01 -18.90 10.95
C SER A 522 -19.00 -18.57 9.47
N GLY A 523 -17.84 -18.43 8.83
CA GLY A 523 -17.68 -17.87 7.49
C GLY A 523 -17.88 -16.35 7.41
N ARG A 524 -18.02 -15.65 8.54
CA ARG A 524 -18.17 -14.21 8.63
C ARG A 524 -16.81 -13.49 8.68
N TYR A 525 -16.81 -12.19 8.30
CA TYR A 525 -15.63 -11.31 8.28
C TYR A 525 -15.88 -10.08 9.16
N ASN A 526 -16.23 -10.32 10.42
CA ASN A 526 -16.71 -9.31 11.35
C ASN A 526 -15.54 -8.55 12.01
N PHE A 527 -15.29 -7.33 11.55
CA PHE A 527 -14.25 -6.42 12.05
C PHE A 527 -14.84 -5.06 12.50
N TRP A 528 -16.01 -5.06 13.09
CA TRP A 528 -16.76 -3.85 13.44
C TRP A 528 -16.01 -2.87 14.36
N THR A 529 -15.03 -3.35 15.14
CA THR A 529 -14.21 -2.49 16.02
C THR A 529 -12.97 -1.93 15.38
N LEU A 530 -12.75 -2.15 14.07
CA LEU A 530 -11.47 -1.85 13.43
C LEU A 530 -11.14 -0.34 13.44
N GLY A 531 -12.15 0.53 13.37
CA GLY A 531 -12.01 1.99 13.45
C GLY A 531 -11.63 2.50 14.84
N ASP A 532 -11.86 1.73 15.89
CA ASP A 532 -11.59 2.17 17.26
C ASP A 532 -10.08 2.38 17.49
N PRO A 533 -9.64 3.54 17.99
CA PRO A 533 -8.23 3.83 18.19
C PRO A 533 -7.57 3.01 19.33
N MET A 534 -8.35 2.40 20.23
CA MET A 534 -7.83 1.58 21.33
C MET A 534 -8.02 0.08 21.11
N TYR A 535 -9.14 -0.31 20.51
CA TYR A 535 -9.52 -1.72 20.32
C TYR A 535 -9.39 -2.20 18.87
N GLY A 536 -9.13 -1.28 17.94
CA GLY A 536 -8.95 -1.53 16.53
C GLY A 536 -7.55 -1.17 16.02
N VAL A 537 -7.54 -0.61 14.80
CA VAL A 537 -6.33 -0.12 14.13
C VAL A 537 -6.43 1.37 13.78
N ASN A 538 -7.46 2.05 14.27
CA ASN A 538 -7.75 3.48 14.02
C ASN A 538 -8.12 3.81 12.55
N GLN A 539 -8.61 2.83 11.80
CA GLN A 539 -9.06 3.06 10.42
C GLN A 539 -10.05 1.98 10.00
N GLN A 540 -11.31 2.36 9.77
CA GLN A 540 -12.34 1.51 9.19
C GLN A 540 -12.65 2.01 7.77
N PRO A 541 -12.43 1.22 6.72
CA PRO A 541 -12.86 1.62 5.36
C PRO A 541 -14.33 2.05 5.33
N MET A 542 -14.64 3.10 4.58
CA MET A 542 -15.96 3.76 4.49
C MET A 542 -16.43 4.50 5.75
N ASP A 543 -15.52 4.79 6.70
CA ASP A 543 -15.84 5.40 7.98
C ASP A 543 -14.85 6.51 8.33
N SER A 544 -14.46 7.30 7.32
CA SER A 544 -13.52 8.39 7.50
C SER A 544 -14.13 9.53 8.34
N PRO A 545 -13.31 10.20 9.18
CA PRO A 545 -13.81 11.25 10.08
C PRO A 545 -14.31 12.50 9.35
N THR A 546 -13.81 12.77 8.14
CA THR A 546 -14.17 13.93 7.33
C THR A 546 -14.14 13.61 5.85
N VAL A 547 -14.60 14.56 5.00
CA VAL A 547 -14.50 14.48 3.54
C VAL A 547 -13.04 14.51 3.06
N PHE A 548 -12.11 14.96 3.90
CA PHE A 548 -10.66 14.94 3.64
C PHE A 548 -10.02 13.56 3.90
N ASN A 549 -10.82 12.50 4.02
CA ASN A 549 -10.37 11.15 4.32
C ASN A 549 -9.81 10.99 5.76
N PHE A 550 -9.02 9.96 6.00
CA PHE A 550 -8.31 9.70 7.25
C PHE A 550 -7.03 10.52 7.38
N PHE A 551 -6.50 11.02 6.28
CA PHE A 551 -5.26 11.79 6.21
C PHE A 551 -5.24 12.67 4.96
N SER A 552 -4.58 13.81 5.08
CA SER A 552 -4.40 14.77 3.98
C SER A 552 -3.36 14.28 2.97
N PHE A 553 -3.65 14.39 1.68
CA PHE A 553 -2.75 13.94 0.61
C PHE A 553 -1.34 14.54 0.67
N ASP A 554 -1.23 15.77 1.13
CA ASP A 554 0.01 16.54 1.13
C ASP A 554 0.60 16.65 2.53
N PHE A 555 0.17 15.80 3.47
CA PHE A 555 0.73 15.77 4.80
C PHE A 555 2.22 15.41 4.76
N SER A 556 3.03 16.23 5.40
CA SER A 556 4.46 16.01 5.60
C SER A 556 4.74 15.85 7.10
N PRO A 557 5.14 14.66 7.57
CA PRO A 557 5.37 14.45 8.99
C PRO A 557 6.60 15.21 9.47
N GLN A 558 6.57 15.66 10.72
CA GLN A 558 7.75 16.26 11.34
C GLN A 558 8.91 15.24 11.47
N GLY A 559 10.15 15.71 11.50
CA GLY A 559 11.34 14.89 11.66
C GLY A 559 12.02 14.55 10.33
N ALA A 560 12.64 13.36 10.23
CA ALA A 560 13.54 13.01 9.13
C ALA A 560 12.88 13.01 7.74
N VAL A 561 11.59 12.67 7.63
CA VAL A 561 10.86 12.65 6.36
C VAL A 561 10.58 14.09 5.91
N GLY A 562 9.97 14.91 6.75
CA GLY A 562 9.68 16.30 6.42
C GLY A 562 10.93 17.16 6.22
N ALA A 563 12.01 16.88 6.94
CA ALA A 563 13.30 17.57 6.74
C ALA A 563 13.90 17.35 5.34
N GLN A 564 13.49 16.32 4.63
CA GLN A 564 13.86 16.03 3.25
C GLN A 564 12.80 16.52 2.24
N ASN A 565 11.80 17.29 2.68
CA ASN A 565 10.65 17.74 1.88
C ASN A 565 9.85 16.57 1.29
N LEU A 566 9.83 15.41 1.97
CA LEU A 566 9.05 14.26 1.56
C LEU A 566 7.67 14.28 2.23
N LEU A 567 6.68 13.79 1.50
CA LEU A 567 5.34 13.58 1.99
C LEU A 567 5.22 12.18 2.62
N GLY A 568 4.36 12.09 3.62
CA GLY A 568 4.01 10.84 4.27
C GLY A 568 2.56 10.89 4.78
N PRO A 569 1.56 10.88 3.85
CA PRO A 569 0.14 11.07 4.19
C PRO A 569 -0.33 10.18 5.33
N GLU A 570 0.00 8.92 5.30
CA GLU A 570 -0.48 7.90 6.24
C GLU A 570 0.08 8.06 7.67
N PHE A 571 1.10 8.92 7.86
CA PHE A 571 1.56 9.26 9.21
C PHE A 571 0.53 10.07 10.00
N GLU A 572 -0.34 10.82 9.33
CA GLU A 572 -1.36 11.64 9.99
C GLU A 572 -2.36 10.80 10.79
N VAL A 573 -2.77 9.63 10.29
CA VAL A 573 -3.64 8.69 11.01
C VAL A 573 -2.90 7.83 12.02
N THR A 574 -1.56 7.80 11.94
CA THR A 574 -0.70 6.95 12.77
C THR A 574 -0.20 7.73 13.99
N THR A 575 -1.02 7.84 15.02
CA THR A 575 -0.70 8.53 16.27
C THR A 575 0.08 7.63 17.25
N SER A 576 0.69 8.22 18.28
CA SER A 576 1.38 7.45 19.33
C SER A 576 0.44 6.45 20.05
N THR A 577 -0.80 6.84 20.27
CA THR A 577 -1.83 5.98 20.89
C THR A 577 -2.19 4.82 19.94
N SER A 578 -2.48 5.12 18.66
CA SER A 578 -2.91 4.10 17.71
C SER A 578 -1.80 3.10 17.37
N ILE A 579 -0.53 3.51 17.34
CA ILE A 579 0.61 2.58 17.15
C ILE A 579 0.68 1.55 18.27
N VAL A 580 0.58 1.98 19.52
CA VAL A 580 0.65 1.06 20.68
C VAL A 580 -0.56 0.14 20.71
N ALA A 581 -1.75 0.70 20.50
CA ALA A 581 -3.00 -0.08 20.45
C ALA A 581 -2.95 -1.11 19.32
N MET A 582 -2.58 -0.71 18.12
CA MET A 582 -2.43 -1.59 16.96
C MET A 582 -1.43 -2.73 17.23
N SER A 583 -0.26 -2.41 17.80
CA SER A 583 0.73 -3.44 18.16
C SER A 583 0.15 -4.48 19.14
N ASN A 584 -0.58 -4.04 20.17
CA ASN A 584 -1.19 -4.92 21.16
C ASN A 584 -2.34 -5.75 20.57
N ASN A 585 -3.22 -5.12 19.78
CA ASN A 585 -4.35 -5.78 19.16
C ASN A 585 -3.87 -6.82 18.11
N MET A 586 -2.86 -6.49 17.32
CA MET A 586 -2.26 -7.44 16.38
C MET A 586 -1.50 -8.57 17.06
N LYS A 587 -0.86 -8.32 18.21
CA LYS A 587 -0.29 -9.39 19.03
C LYS A 587 -1.37 -10.37 19.49
N SER A 588 -2.52 -9.86 19.90
CA SER A 588 -3.67 -10.70 20.25
C SER A 588 -4.17 -11.49 19.06
N ALA A 589 -4.35 -10.84 17.91
CA ALA A 589 -4.80 -11.47 16.67
C ALA A 589 -3.85 -12.58 16.20
N ILE A 590 -2.53 -12.34 16.23
CA ILE A 590 -1.50 -13.35 15.92
C ILE A 590 -1.55 -14.55 16.90
N ASN A 591 -1.82 -14.30 18.17
CA ASN A 591 -1.81 -15.37 19.17
C ASN A 591 -3.09 -16.21 19.18
N THR A 592 -4.25 -15.58 18.99
CA THR A 592 -5.55 -16.22 19.24
C THR A 592 -6.58 -16.00 18.12
N GLY A 593 -6.35 -15.05 17.22
CA GLY A 593 -7.31 -14.59 16.24
C GLY A 593 -7.93 -13.23 16.62
N TRP A 594 -8.69 -12.64 15.68
CA TRP A 594 -9.43 -11.38 15.88
C TRP A 594 -10.91 -11.67 16.12
N GLY A 595 -11.51 -11.07 17.13
CA GLY A 595 -12.90 -11.28 17.50
C GLY A 595 -13.09 -12.38 18.53
N SER A 596 -14.25 -13.01 18.57
CA SER A 596 -14.58 -14.04 19.57
C SER A 596 -15.60 -15.07 19.05
N GLY A 597 -15.70 -16.20 19.71
CA GLY A 597 -16.66 -17.25 19.40
C GLY A 597 -16.51 -17.81 17.98
N ALA A 598 -17.63 -18.08 17.32
CA ALA A 598 -17.64 -18.60 15.95
C ALA A 598 -17.17 -17.55 14.90
N ASP A 599 -17.26 -16.26 15.22
CA ASP A 599 -16.84 -15.15 14.34
C ASP A 599 -15.34 -14.81 14.52
N MET A 600 -14.62 -15.51 15.37
CA MET A 600 -13.18 -15.26 15.56
C MET A 600 -12.40 -15.61 14.29
N MET A 601 -11.78 -14.60 13.71
CA MET A 601 -10.91 -14.73 12.53
C MET A 601 -9.55 -15.27 12.94
N ALA A 602 -9.26 -16.51 12.61
CA ALA A 602 -7.98 -17.17 12.90
C ALA A 602 -7.09 -17.18 11.67
N LEU A 603 -5.79 -16.90 11.87
CA LEU A 603 -4.77 -16.98 10.83
C LEU A 603 -4.32 -18.42 10.61
N ASP A 604 -4.09 -18.80 9.36
CA ASP A 604 -3.55 -20.10 8.98
C ASP A 604 -2.01 -20.09 9.03
N TYR A 605 -1.45 -20.89 9.90
CA TYR A 605 0.00 -21.03 10.10
C TYR A 605 0.59 -22.31 9.53
N ALA A 606 -0.15 -23.08 8.73
CA ALA A 606 0.31 -24.38 8.23
C ALA A 606 1.65 -24.30 7.50
N ALA A 607 1.86 -23.25 6.68
CA ALA A 607 3.12 -23.02 5.99
C ALA A 607 4.29 -22.76 6.96
N LEU A 608 4.08 -21.98 8.01
CA LEU A 608 5.09 -21.67 9.02
C LEU A 608 5.36 -22.86 9.95
N ALA A 609 4.35 -23.68 10.21
CA ALA A 609 4.48 -24.85 11.07
C ALA A 609 5.51 -25.85 10.52
N SER A 610 5.53 -26.05 9.21
CA SER A 610 6.50 -26.94 8.55
C SER A 610 7.94 -26.41 8.61
N LEU A 611 8.14 -25.10 8.78
CA LEU A 611 9.43 -24.42 8.81
C LEU A 611 9.98 -24.19 10.23
N ALA A 612 9.20 -24.51 11.26
CA ALA A 612 9.47 -24.13 12.63
C ALA A 612 10.79 -24.66 13.21
N ALA A 613 11.29 -25.79 12.71
CA ALA A 613 12.53 -26.40 13.20
C ALA A 613 13.77 -25.53 12.92
N ILE A 614 13.76 -24.76 11.82
CA ILE A 614 14.90 -23.97 11.34
C ILE A 614 14.51 -22.49 11.33
N PRO A 615 14.99 -21.66 12.29
CA PRO A 615 14.64 -20.25 12.40
C PRO A 615 14.76 -19.45 11.11
N ASN A 616 15.85 -19.64 10.36
CA ASN A 616 16.08 -18.93 9.10
C ASN A 616 14.98 -19.19 8.07
N GLN A 617 14.43 -20.42 7.98
CA GLN A 617 13.34 -20.71 7.04
C GLN A 617 12.05 -19.97 7.38
N ILE A 618 11.76 -19.75 8.66
CA ILE A 618 10.64 -18.86 9.07
C ILE A 618 10.90 -17.44 8.57
N VAL A 619 12.12 -16.92 8.79
CA VAL A 619 12.47 -15.56 8.41
C VAL A 619 12.48 -15.40 6.89
N ASP A 620 12.99 -16.38 6.14
CA ASP A 620 12.95 -16.40 4.67
C ASP A 620 11.53 -16.29 4.13
N TYR A 621 10.63 -17.13 4.66
CA TYR A 621 9.21 -17.09 4.27
C TYR A 621 8.59 -15.73 4.57
N LEU A 622 8.78 -15.21 5.77
CA LEU A 622 8.23 -13.92 6.19
C LEU A 622 8.85 -12.76 5.42
N ASN A 623 10.14 -12.81 5.12
CA ASN A 623 10.82 -11.82 4.28
C ASN A 623 10.15 -11.73 2.90
N LEU A 624 9.84 -12.87 2.29
CA LEU A 624 9.18 -12.87 0.99
C LEU A 624 7.76 -12.28 1.08
N VAL A 625 6.89 -12.83 1.96
CA VAL A 625 5.46 -12.50 1.93
C VAL A 625 5.10 -11.17 2.62
N MET A 626 5.93 -10.66 3.52
CA MET A 626 5.66 -9.44 4.28
C MET A 626 6.50 -8.23 3.83
N THR A 627 7.75 -8.47 3.37
CA THR A 627 8.69 -7.40 2.99
C THR A 627 9.19 -7.50 1.55
N ASN A 628 8.57 -8.32 0.71
CA ASN A 628 8.90 -8.49 -0.71
C ASN A 628 10.36 -8.94 -0.96
N GLY A 629 10.96 -9.66 -0.01
CA GLY A 629 12.38 -10.03 -0.04
C GLY A 629 13.34 -8.87 0.20
N ALA A 630 12.88 -7.75 0.76
CA ALA A 630 13.66 -6.54 0.97
C ALA A 630 14.03 -6.27 2.46
N MET A 631 13.91 -7.29 3.32
CA MET A 631 14.36 -7.19 4.71
C MET A 631 15.87 -6.93 4.78
N SER A 632 16.29 -6.00 5.64
CA SER A 632 17.72 -5.73 5.83
C SER A 632 18.42 -6.94 6.46
N PRO A 633 19.70 -7.19 6.14
CA PRO A 633 20.47 -8.28 6.78
C PRO A 633 20.50 -8.18 8.30
N THR A 634 20.55 -6.95 8.82
CA THR A 634 20.49 -6.72 10.27
C THR A 634 19.17 -7.19 10.87
N THR A 635 18.04 -6.77 10.30
CA THR A 635 16.71 -7.21 10.77
C THR A 635 16.55 -8.71 10.62
N TYR A 636 17.00 -9.29 9.50
CA TYR A 636 16.98 -10.71 9.24
C TYR A 636 17.70 -11.48 10.36
N THR A 637 18.95 -11.12 10.64
CA THR A 637 19.79 -11.78 11.64
C THR A 637 19.21 -11.62 13.05
N GLN A 638 18.76 -10.41 13.40
CA GLN A 638 18.16 -10.16 14.70
C GLN A 638 16.87 -10.97 14.90
N LEU A 639 16.04 -11.07 13.87
CA LEU A 639 14.81 -11.86 13.92
C LEU A 639 15.09 -13.35 14.05
N ALA A 640 16.00 -13.89 13.23
CA ALA A 640 16.42 -15.29 13.29
C ALA A 640 16.98 -15.65 14.67
N ASN A 641 17.86 -14.81 15.21
CA ASN A 641 18.43 -15.00 16.54
C ASN A 641 17.37 -14.93 17.65
N ALA A 642 16.42 -13.99 17.58
CA ALA A 642 15.37 -13.86 18.58
C ALA A 642 14.50 -15.12 18.67
N ILE A 643 14.10 -15.69 17.53
CA ILE A 643 13.27 -16.88 17.50
C ILE A 643 14.06 -18.17 17.80
N ALA A 644 15.37 -18.20 17.53
CA ALA A 644 16.25 -19.32 17.86
C ALA A 644 16.38 -19.53 19.39
N LEU A 645 16.20 -18.46 20.19
CA LEU A 645 16.19 -18.54 21.66
C LEU A 645 15.02 -19.37 22.23
N ILE A 646 13.98 -19.61 21.44
CA ILE A 646 12.87 -20.48 21.86
C ILE A 646 13.32 -21.92 21.67
N PRO A 647 13.55 -22.66 22.77
CA PRO A 647 14.06 -24.03 22.72
C PRO A 647 13.01 -24.96 22.12
N GLN A 648 13.47 -25.98 21.40
CA GLN A 648 12.59 -26.99 20.77
C GLN A 648 12.09 -28.01 21.82
N THR A 649 11.49 -27.51 22.91
CA THR A 649 10.96 -28.31 24.01
C THR A 649 9.53 -27.91 24.34
N GLY A 650 8.76 -28.87 24.84
CA GLY A 650 7.33 -28.66 25.13
C GLY A 650 6.45 -28.70 23.86
N THR A 651 5.17 -28.40 24.00
CA THR A 651 4.16 -28.57 22.93
C THR A 651 3.90 -27.31 22.09
N LYS A 652 4.46 -26.16 22.48
CA LYS A 652 4.13 -24.84 21.86
C LYS A 652 5.31 -24.16 21.20
N TRP A 653 6.52 -24.73 21.27
CA TRP A 653 7.73 -24.06 20.76
C TRP A 653 7.66 -23.68 19.29
N GLN A 654 7.03 -24.52 18.45
CA GLN A 654 6.83 -24.19 17.04
C GLN A 654 5.99 -22.93 16.94
N SER A 655 4.78 -22.91 17.54
CA SER A 655 3.88 -21.76 17.48
C SER A 655 4.49 -20.51 18.10
N ASP A 656 5.26 -20.64 19.16
CA ASP A 656 5.89 -19.50 19.82
C ASP A 656 6.95 -18.85 18.92
N ARG A 657 7.68 -19.63 18.10
CA ARG A 657 8.67 -19.13 17.14
C ARG A 657 8.02 -18.25 16.07
N TRP A 658 7.07 -18.77 15.30
CA TRP A 658 6.50 -17.96 14.23
C TRP A 658 5.60 -16.82 14.71
N LYS A 659 4.91 -16.97 15.85
CA LYS A 659 4.11 -15.90 16.44
C LYS A 659 4.99 -14.74 16.90
N LEU A 660 6.14 -15.05 17.52
CA LEU A 660 7.12 -14.04 17.90
C LEU A 660 7.70 -13.35 16.66
N ALA A 661 8.09 -14.11 15.64
CA ALA A 661 8.61 -13.56 14.38
C ALA A 661 7.62 -12.63 13.71
N LEU A 662 6.36 -13.04 13.57
CA LEU A 662 5.29 -12.24 13.00
C LEU A 662 5.06 -10.94 13.76
N TRP A 663 5.02 -11.01 15.10
CA TRP A 663 4.78 -9.80 15.90
C TRP A 663 5.95 -8.82 15.84
N ILE A 664 7.19 -9.31 15.88
CA ILE A 664 8.38 -8.45 15.72
C ILE A 664 8.34 -7.78 14.33
N LEU A 665 8.16 -8.58 13.28
CA LEU A 665 8.17 -8.07 11.90
C LEU A 665 7.01 -7.11 11.64
N PHE A 666 5.81 -7.39 12.14
CA PHE A 666 4.66 -6.49 12.02
C PHE A 666 4.95 -5.09 12.56
N ASN A 667 5.77 -4.99 13.61
CA ASN A 667 6.15 -3.72 14.23
C ASN A 667 7.46 -3.13 13.66
N SER A 668 8.08 -3.79 12.68
CA SER A 668 9.31 -3.29 12.06
C SER A 668 9.03 -2.22 11.01
N PRO A 669 10.00 -1.31 10.75
CA PRO A 669 9.93 -0.37 9.64
C PRO A 669 9.81 -1.07 8.28
N GLU A 670 10.49 -2.20 8.09
CA GLU A 670 10.51 -2.95 6.83
C GLU A 670 9.11 -3.47 6.43
N TYR A 671 8.30 -3.86 7.41
CA TYR A 671 6.91 -4.22 7.12
C TYR A 671 6.01 -2.99 7.04
N SER A 672 6.25 -1.98 7.87
CA SER A 672 5.41 -0.79 7.91
C SER A 672 5.51 0.05 6.63
N ILE A 673 6.67 0.07 5.98
CA ILE A 673 6.91 0.79 4.72
C ILE A 673 6.72 -0.16 3.54
N GLN A 674 5.78 0.18 2.65
CA GLN A 674 5.65 -0.47 1.34
C GLN A 674 6.72 0.07 0.40
N ARG A 675 7.49 -0.81 -0.21
CA ARG A 675 8.52 -0.48 -1.21
C ARG A 675 8.34 -1.27 -2.50
#